data_aa420088ec0295bf2b9ebe520d13802e
#
_entry.id   aa420088ec0295bf2b9ebe520d13802e
#
_cell.length_a   1.000
_cell.length_b   1.000
_cell.length_c   1.000
_cell.angle_alpha   90.00
_cell.angle_beta   90.00
_cell.angle_gamma   90.00
#
_symmetry.space_group_name_H-M   'P 1'
#
loop_
_entity.id
_entity.type
_entity.pdbx_description
1 polymer ?
#
loop_
_entity_poly.entity_id
_entity_poly.type
_entity_poly.pdbx_seq_one_letter_code
_entity_poly.pdbx_strand_id
1 'polypeptide(L)'
;MRYLVNYIIVAFLGMSFLFSGCEASDFEFDSGWDDNAADSSRVTVDTVQGIDVSMYEKARLFPGLVDTASERRIADTVVYLDLSRKYIQLGIMQEGPQSIYSSGLYAGAGELVTVYVPDNVWGLTVQVGMHTEDLTNDNIGLREPIAYYRKALYPGKNTVRFSLGGYLWVLRDQDVEGDADVPLTFCNVYAAPDFVFGKTDVREWEQKVKATTVPWLELRGKNVAFSVERNQLDLYFSQRPDFAMEMEACLATWDEMLETIYRTQGFDKESDAANPQPMFPNRFVFDVQLRENKSRRSDNEQGMMLVRTASLYDDLLNIDSVADLHFINVYSMVAEKYSYFYNGVTGWEDEYFYVPLYRMNERNKEIGLEQELSDMGIDFKSTVPVALSYAEADTSKWMSSDLYTAKEEANRKKSLYLLPRVQIAEYENHYQDKPKWDIYDKLSHDRRVGNDYEGFFRELCDRYQVDFTPFYEHWGMSVSGSEREYASRYPLLDKQIWKINPLAEDPFEDVGQYETSSFRYRANRSAWKIAAWDSEGRENEDKEYKSESDWKTADNLLDGDPYSYWSSYLSPWSGGYQDSPSELPYYVVIDMGKEQVMDGFYYANGDARCISGFTLQTTDASGFGLEQHGEQEWSTVYVLEQTVDGLLKNEQFIDFPQPVTARYLRLVFDKPNLFIPNEGDEENFENFHKDRQQMFSEFGTFFYKR
;
A
#
# COMPACT_ATOMS: atom_id res chain seq x y z
N MET A 1 13.92 -10.34 -64.57
CA MET A 1 13.58 -11.75 -64.75
C MET A 1 14.14 -12.70 -63.67
N ARG A 2 15.35 -12.53 -63.13
CA ARG A 2 15.89 -13.40 -62.05
C ARG A 2 15.14 -13.31 -60.71
N TYR A 3 14.58 -12.17 -60.36
CA TYR A 3 13.83 -12.01 -59.09
C TYR A 3 12.41 -12.62 -59.13
N LEU A 4 11.79 -12.62 -60.31
CA LEU A 4 10.44 -13.19 -60.45
C LEU A 4 10.47 -14.73 -60.38
N VAL A 5 11.55 -15.40 -60.82
CA VAL A 5 11.73 -16.85 -60.77
C VAL A 5 11.93 -17.31 -59.33
N ASN A 6 12.67 -16.53 -58.51
CA ASN A 6 12.88 -16.87 -57.09
C ASN A 6 11.59 -16.73 -56.27
N TYR A 7 10.71 -15.76 -56.54
CA TYR A 7 9.43 -15.65 -55.89
C TYR A 7 8.45 -16.78 -56.25
N ILE A 8 8.48 -17.22 -57.46
CA ILE A 8 7.67 -18.38 -57.93
C ILE A 8 8.15 -19.67 -57.29
N ILE A 9 9.47 -19.88 -57.11
CA ILE A 9 10.01 -21.05 -56.48
C ILE A 9 9.71 -21.07 -54.95
N VAL A 10 9.77 -19.91 -54.31
CA VAL A 10 9.42 -19.81 -52.87
C VAL A 10 7.89 -19.99 -52.65
N ALA A 11 7.07 -19.48 -53.55
CA ALA A 11 5.60 -19.69 -53.52
C ALA A 11 5.25 -21.17 -53.78
N PHE A 12 5.92 -21.85 -54.68
CA PHE A 12 5.71 -23.29 -54.94
C PHE A 12 6.19 -24.16 -53.80
N LEU A 13 7.32 -23.84 -53.15
CA LEU A 13 7.79 -24.52 -51.95
C LEU A 13 6.88 -24.30 -50.77
N GLY A 14 6.34 -23.06 -50.59
CA GLY A 14 5.35 -22.74 -49.57
C GLY A 14 4.01 -23.48 -49.76
N MET A 15 3.59 -23.64 -51.03
CA MET A 15 2.37 -24.38 -51.37
C MET A 15 2.51 -25.87 -51.23
N SER A 16 3.73 -26.41 -51.45
CA SER A 16 4.01 -27.85 -51.23
C SER A 16 3.96 -28.25 -49.73
N PHE A 17 4.28 -27.33 -48.84
CA PHE A 17 4.11 -27.54 -47.39
C PHE A 17 2.66 -27.49 -46.91
N LEU A 18 1.76 -26.87 -47.69
CA LEU A 18 0.32 -26.81 -47.30
C LEU A 18 -0.45 -28.07 -47.77
N PHE A 19 0.13 -28.91 -48.59
CA PHE A 19 -0.52 -30.14 -49.06
C PHE A 19 0.05 -31.44 -48.50
N SER A 20 1.11 -31.37 -47.67
CA SER A 20 1.71 -32.57 -47.05
C SER A 20 1.20 -32.85 -45.62
N GLY A 21 0.07 -32.33 -45.28
CA GLY A 21 -0.41 -32.41 -43.90
C GLY A 21 -1.83 -32.91 -43.72
N CYS A 22 -2.30 -33.82 -44.51
CA CYS A 22 -3.46 -34.64 -44.21
C CYS A 22 -3.35 -35.98 -45.00
N GLU A 23 -2.38 -36.79 -44.64
CA GLU A 23 -2.76 -38.18 -44.56
C GLU A 23 -3.73 -38.27 -43.41
N ALA A 24 -5.01 -38.49 -43.71
CA ALA A 24 -5.90 -39.06 -42.78
C ALA A 24 -5.22 -40.36 -42.38
N SER A 25 -4.54 -40.37 -41.26
CA SER A 25 -4.31 -41.61 -40.55
C SER A 25 -5.73 -42.14 -40.36
N ASP A 26 -6.04 -43.23 -40.98
CA ASP A 26 -7.15 -44.08 -40.53
C ASP A 26 -6.85 -44.42 -39.09
N PHE A 27 -7.13 -43.50 -38.19
CA PHE A 27 -7.49 -43.86 -36.84
C PHE A 27 -8.82 -44.56 -37.01
N GLU A 28 -8.78 -45.88 -37.26
CA GLU A 28 -9.80 -46.69 -36.67
C GLU A 28 -9.78 -46.32 -35.22
N PHE A 29 -10.78 -45.49 -34.82
CA PHE A 29 -11.22 -45.48 -33.44
C PHE A 29 -11.62 -46.96 -33.22
N ASP A 30 -10.68 -47.72 -32.74
CA ASP A 30 -10.98 -48.90 -32.01
C ASP A 30 -11.89 -48.37 -30.89
N SER A 31 -13.19 -48.43 -31.17
CA SER A 31 -14.20 -48.14 -30.16
C SER A 31 -13.91 -49.23 -29.14
N GLY A 32 -13.10 -48.92 -28.13
CA GLY A 32 -12.72 -49.85 -27.05
C GLY A 32 -13.91 -50.40 -26.24
N TRP A 33 -15.04 -50.53 -26.89
CA TRP A 33 -16.31 -51.09 -26.47
C TRP A 33 -16.72 -52.16 -27.47
N ASP A 34 -15.94 -53.21 -27.50
CA ASP A 34 -16.49 -54.47 -28.01
C ASP A 34 -17.29 -55.09 -26.86
N ASP A 35 -18.60 -54.95 -26.96
CA ASP A 35 -19.55 -55.55 -25.99
C ASP A 35 -19.44 -57.06 -25.86
N ASN A 36 -18.61 -57.70 -26.72
CA ASN A 36 -18.38 -59.13 -26.73
C ASN A 36 -16.94 -59.53 -26.36
N ALA A 37 -16.02 -58.62 -26.16
CA ALA A 37 -14.75 -58.96 -25.60
C ALA A 37 -14.93 -59.33 -24.13
N ALA A 38 -14.68 -60.58 -23.81
CA ALA A 38 -14.57 -61.00 -22.42
C ALA A 38 -13.55 -60.09 -21.76
N ASP A 39 -14.02 -59.30 -20.79
CA ASP A 39 -13.29 -58.23 -20.10
C ASP A 39 -12.00 -58.81 -19.48
N SER A 40 -10.98 -58.91 -20.29
CA SER A 40 -9.60 -59.30 -19.89
C SER A 40 -8.83 -58.10 -19.30
N SER A 41 -9.44 -56.91 -19.30
CA SER A 41 -8.86 -55.70 -18.73
C SER A 41 -9.31 -55.42 -17.30
N ARG A 42 -9.94 -56.36 -16.60
CA ARG A 42 -10.02 -56.29 -15.16
C ARG A 42 -8.59 -56.29 -14.60
N VAL A 43 -8.07 -55.13 -14.41
CA VAL A 43 -6.90 -54.96 -13.51
C VAL A 43 -7.38 -55.54 -12.17
N THR A 44 -6.98 -56.79 -11.91
CA THR A 44 -7.05 -57.37 -10.57
C THR A 44 -6.14 -56.49 -9.72
N VAL A 45 -6.72 -55.57 -9.02
CA VAL A 45 -6.04 -54.81 -7.96
C VAL A 45 -5.47 -55.91 -7.04
N ASP A 46 -4.15 -56.05 -7.01
CA ASP A 46 -3.51 -56.99 -6.09
C ASP A 46 -3.74 -56.48 -4.66
N THR A 47 -4.78 -57.01 -4.03
CA THR A 47 -5.15 -56.65 -2.64
C THR A 47 -4.17 -57.25 -1.62
N VAL A 48 -3.11 -57.95 -2.06
CA VAL A 48 -2.08 -58.52 -1.19
C VAL A 48 -0.91 -57.56 -0.97
N GLN A 49 -0.69 -56.58 -1.84
CA GLN A 49 0.24 -55.50 -1.56
C GLN A 49 -0.37 -54.52 -0.57
N GLY A 50 0.35 -54.26 0.53
CA GLY A 50 -0.07 -53.26 1.50
C GLY A 50 -0.28 -51.91 0.83
N ILE A 51 -1.26 -51.14 1.26
CA ILE A 51 -1.51 -49.79 0.79
C ILE A 51 -0.23 -48.99 1.01
N ASP A 52 0.32 -48.42 -0.05
CA ASP A 52 1.43 -47.47 0.04
C ASP A 52 0.90 -46.19 0.78
N VAL A 53 1.35 -46.03 2.02
CA VAL A 53 1.01 -44.87 2.84
C VAL A 53 2.04 -43.76 2.74
N SER A 54 2.93 -43.83 1.74
CA SER A 54 3.92 -42.78 1.48
C SER A 54 3.26 -41.44 1.11
N MET A 55 3.98 -40.35 1.32
CA MET A 55 3.51 -39.03 0.92
C MET A 55 3.24 -38.95 -0.59
N TYR A 56 4.00 -39.71 -1.40
CA TYR A 56 3.84 -39.75 -2.85
C TYR A 56 2.49 -40.37 -3.29
N GLU A 57 2.03 -41.40 -2.63
CA GLU A 57 0.72 -41.98 -2.90
C GLU A 57 -0.40 -41.03 -2.46
N LYS A 58 -0.25 -40.39 -1.31
CA LYS A 58 -1.18 -39.36 -0.83
C LYS A 58 -1.31 -38.20 -1.83
N ALA A 59 -0.22 -37.78 -2.45
CA ALA A 59 -0.24 -36.74 -3.48
C ALA A 59 -1.13 -37.10 -4.69
N ARG A 60 -1.16 -38.36 -5.06
CA ARG A 60 -2.01 -38.87 -6.17
C ARG A 60 -3.47 -38.95 -5.82
N LEU A 61 -3.79 -38.97 -4.54
CA LEU A 61 -5.17 -39.04 -4.03
C LEU A 61 -5.71 -37.65 -3.63
N PHE A 62 -4.88 -36.63 -3.68
CA PHE A 62 -5.34 -35.27 -3.38
C PHE A 62 -6.37 -34.81 -4.44
N PRO A 63 -7.49 -34.18 -4.07
CA PRO A 63 -7.85 -33.63 -2.77
C PRO A 63 -8.39 -34.63 -1.74
N GLY A 64 -8.48 -35.89 -2.06
CA GLY A 64 -8.96 -36.96 -1.21
C GLY A 64 -10.15 -37.69 -1.83
N LEU A 65 -10.33 -38.94 -1.41
CA LEU A 65 -11.41 -39.81 -1.91
C LEU A 65 -12.61 -39.70 -1.00
N VAL A 66 -13.81 -39.70 -1.63
CA VAL A 66 -15.08 -39.95 -0.94
C VAL A 66 -15.21 -41.45 -0.72
N ASP A 67 -15.54 -41.90 0.49
CA ASP A 67 -15.91 -43.29 0.72
C ASP A 67 -17.31 -43.59 0.13
N THR A 68 -17.30 -44.11 -1.08
CA THR A 68 -18.54 -44.42 -1.82
C THR A 68 -19.41 -45.51 -1.19
N ALA A 69 -18.90 -46.24 -0.20
CA ALA A 69 -19.65 -47.24 0.53
C ALA A 69 -20.49 -46.64 1.66
N SER A 70 -20.04 -45.59 2.29
CA SER A 70 -20.71 -44.94 3.40
C SER A 70 -21.37 -43.61 3.02
N GLU A 71 -20.81 -42.90 2.03
CA GLU A 71 -21.33 -41.59 1.63
C GLU A 71 -22.54 -41.70 0.70
N ARG A 72 -23.59 -40.93 1.01
CA ARG A 72 -24.81 -40.93 0.20
C ARG A 72 -24.59 -40.15 -1.10
N ARG A 73 -24.65 -40.89 -2.23
CA ARG A 73 -24.66 -40.26 -3.55
C ARG A 73 -25.99 -39.58 -3.82
N ILE A 74 -25.98 -38.40 -4.35
CA ILE A 74 -27.15 -37.64 -4.77
C ILE A 74 -27.38 -37.92 -6.26
N ALA A 75 -28.53 -38.51 -6.57
CA ALA A 75 -28.87 -38.84 -7.96
C ALA A 75 -29.09 -37.56 -8.79
N ASP A 76 -29.85 -36.62 -8.23
CA ASP A 76 -30.09 -35.29 -8.79
C ASP A 76 -30.36 -34.25 -7.69
N THR A 77 -29.92 -33.04 -7.90
CA THR A 77 -30.16 -31.87 -7.04
C THR A 77 -30.11 -30.58 -7.84
N VAL A 78 -30.85 -29.57 -7.40
CA VAL A 78 -30.86 -28.25 -8.03
C VAL A 78 -30.06 -27.26 -7.20
N VAL A 79 -29.14 -26.59 -7.84
CA VAL A 79 -28.40 -25.45 -7.29
C VAL A 79 -28.90 -24.20 -7.98
N TYR A 80 -29.34 -23.21 -7.19
CA TYR A 80 -29.76 -21.93 -7.71
C TYR A 80 -28.60 -20.95 -7.72
N LEU A 81 -28.32 -20.36 -8.87
CA LEU A 81 -27.30 -19.35 -9.05
C LEU A 81 -27.91 -17.97 -9.23
N ASP A 82 -27.44 -17.01 -8.49
CA ASP A 82 -27.80 -15.60 -8.69
C ASP A 82 -26.89 -14.98 -9.77
N LEU A 83 -27.31 -15.12 -11.03
CA LEU A 83 -26.58 -14.58 -12.17
C LEU A 83 -26.83 -13.07 -12.38
N SER A 84 -27.61 -12.40 -11.54
CA SER A 84 -27.69 -10.94 -11.49
C SER A 84 -26.44 -10.31 -10.85
N ARG A 85 -25.71 -11.07 -10.06
CA ARG A 85 -24.41 -10.62 -9.49
C ARG A 85 -23.39 -10.51 -10.61
N LYS A 86 -22.68 -9.38 -10.64
CA LYS A 86 -21.73 -9.06 -11.70
C LYS A 86 -20.31 -9.09 -11.17
N TYR A 87 -19.36 -9.44 -12.03
CA TYR A 87 -17.97 -9.12 -11.76
C TYR A 87 -17.79 -7.61 -11.77
N ILE A 88 -17.08 -7.09 -10.79
CA ILE A 88 -16.75 -5.67 -10.69
C ILE A 88 -15.25 -5.51 -10.93
N GLN A 89 -14.91 -4.78 -11.97
CA GLN A 89 -13.52 -4.37 -12.18
C GLN A 89 -13.21 -3.19 -11.25
N LEU A 90 -12.46 -3.48 -10.20
CA LEU A 90 -12.28 -2.56 -9.08
C LEU A 90 -11.25 -1.45 -9.34
N GLY A 91 -10.47 -1.53 -10.40
CA GLY A 91 -9.37 -0.59 -10.65
C GLY A 91 -8.24 -0.67 -9.60
N ILE A 92 -8.07 -1.83 -8.97
CA ILE A 92 -7.02 -2.12 -8.01
C ILE A 92 -5.82 -2.79 -8.69
N MET A 93 -4.68 -2.87 -7.99
CA MET A 93 -3.44 -3.44 -8.57
C MET A 93 -3.51 -4.95 -8.82
N GLN A 94 -4.34 -5.66 -8.08
CA GLN A 94 -4.54 -7.11 -8.20
C GLN A 94 -5.94 -7.42 -8.71
N GLU A 95 -6.14 -8.62 -9.23
CA GLU A 95 -7.48 -9.05 -9.65
C GLU A 95 -8.46 -9.11 -8.47
N GLY A 96 -9.64 -8.54 -8.65
CA GLY A 96 -10.75 -8.66 -7.70
C GLY A 96 -11.32 -10.08 -7.65
N PRO A 97 -12.21 -10.36 -6.68
CA PRO A 97 -12.90 -11.63 -6.62
C PRO A 97 -13.66 -11.93 -7.90
N GLN A 98 -13.38 -13.07 -8.50
CA GLN A 98 -14.03 -13.52 -9.74
C GLN A 98 -15.45 -14.04 -9.51
N SER A 99 -16.22 -14.13 -10.59
CA SER A 99 -17.60 -14.64 -10.59
C SER A 99 -17.64 -16.16 -10.37
N ILE A 100 -17.34 -16.59 -9.14
CA ILE A 100 -17.29 -18.00 -8.74
C ILE A 100 -18.44 -18.29 -7.78
N TYR A 101 -19.32 -19.21 -8.20
CA TYR A 101 -20.44 -19.69 -7.41
C TYR A 101 -20.11 -21.03 -6.77
N SER A 102 -20.29 -21.10 -5.46
CA SER A 102 -20.15 -22.34 -4.70
C SER A 102 -21.39 -23.19 -4.85
N SER A 103 -21.22 -24.43 -5.25
CA SER A 103 -22.37 -25.33 -5.46
C SER A 103 -22.82 -26.05 -4.17
N GLY A 104 -21.92 -26.21 -3.18
CA GLY A 104 -22.14 -27.09 -2.05
C GLY A 104 -22.07 -28.59 -2.43
N LEU A 105 -21.48 -28.92 -3.57
CA LEU A 105 -21.41 -30.25 -4.12
C LEU A 105 -19.97 -30.69 -4.40
N TYR A 106 -19.74 -32.00 -4.34
CA TYR A 106 -18.45 -32.62 -4.56
C TYR A 106 -18.55 -33.73 -5.61
N ALA A 107 -17.63 -33.76 -6.55
CA ALA A 107 -17.50 -34.83 -7.55
C ALA A 107 -16.57 -35.91 -7.04
N GLY A 108 -16.99 -37.18 -7.06
CA GLY A 108 -16.14 -38.32 -6.76
C GLY A 108 -15.01 -38.46 -7.80
N ALA A 109 -13.88 -39.00 -7.39
CA ALA A 109 -12.72 -39.20 -8.25
C ALA A 109 -13.05 -40.10 -9.42
N GLY A 110 -12.87 -39.62 -10.65
CA GLY A 110 -13.17 -40.35 -11.88
C GLY A 110 -14.66 -40.57 -12.18
N GLU A 111 -15.58 -40.06 -11.35
CA GLU A 111 -17.00 -40.22 -11.55
C GLU A 111 -17.57 -39.25 -12.59
N LEU A 112 -18.60 -39.70 -13.33
CA LEU A 112 -19.24 -38.87 -14.33
C LEU A 112 -20.35 -38.03 -13.67
N VAL A 113 -20.14 -36.72 -13.63
CA VAL A 113 -21.14 -35.75 -13.21
C VAL A 113 -21.91 -35.25 -14.43
N THR A 114 -23.23 -35.14 -14.31
CA THR A 114 -24.07 -34.51 -15.33
C THR A 114 -24.61 -33.18 -14.80
N VAL A 115 -24.55 -32.13 -15.63
CA VAL A 115 -25.06 -30.79 -15.31
C VAL A 115 -26.07 -30.40 -16.39
N TYR A 116 -27.30 -30.15 -15.99
CA TYR A 116 -28.34 -29.61 -16.90
C TYR A 116 -28.40 -28.08 -16.70
N VAL A 117 -28.29 -27.37 -17.80
CA VAL A 117 -28.33 -25.90 -17.86
C VAL A 117 -29.61 -25.51 -18.62
N PRO A 118 -30.37 -24.50 -18.15
CA PRO A 118 -31.51 -23.97 -18.88
C PRO A 118 -31.17 -23.48 -20.29
N ASP A 119 -32.15 -23.57 -21.23
CA ASP A 119 -31.91 -23.26 -22.65
C ASP A 119 -31.45 -21.82 -22.94
N ASN A 120 -31.78 -20.89 -22.06
CA ASN A 120 -31.44 -19.46 -22.20
C ASN A 120 -30.22 -19.03 -21.40
N VAL A 121 -29.45 -19.96 -20.83
CA VAL A 121 -28.30 -19.68 -19.95
C VAL A 121 -27.00 -20.02 -20.66
N TRP A 122 -26.13 -19.04 -20.79
CA TRP A 122 -24.82 -19.13 -21.45
C TRP A 122 -23.68 -18.53 -20.58
N GLY A 123 -22.45 -18.78 -21.00
CA GLY A 123 -21.26 -18.19 -20.36
C GLY A 123 -20.95 -18.80 -18.99
N LEU A 124 -21.34 -20.05 -18.75
CA LEU A 124 -21.00 -20.77 -17.55
C LEU A 124 -19.92 -21.81 -17.81
N THR A 125 -19.07 -22.01 -16.82
CA THR A 125 -18.02 -23.03 -16.80
C THR A 125 -18.13 -23.78 -15.48
N VAL A 126 -18.18 -25.11 -15.51
CA VAL A 126 -18.02 -25.90 -14.29
C VAL A 126 -16.56 -26.15 -14.04
N GLN A 127 -16.14 -25.95 -12.81
CA GLN A 127 -14.81 -26.33 -12.33
C GLN A 127 -14.93 -27.42 -11.28
N VAL A 128 -14.14 -28.48 -11.44
CA VAL A 128 -13.96 -29.56 -10.46
C VAL A 128 -12.61 -29.35 -9.80
N GLY A 129 -12.59 -29.22 -8.46
CA GLY A 129 -11.39 -28.93 -7.69
C GLY A 129 -11.19 -27.44 -7.40
N MET A 130 -10.73 -27.12 -6.20
CA MET A 130 -10.53 -25.76 -5.70
C MET A 130 -9.11 -25.24 -5.91
N HIS A 131 -8.15 -26.13 -6.14
CA HIS A 131 -6.72 -25.85 -6.14
C HIS A 131 -6.26 -25.52 -7.56
N THR A 132 -6.38 -24.25 -7.93
CA THR A 132 -6.16 -23.74 -9.29
C THR A 132 -4.69 -23.42 -9.60
N GLU A 133 -3.83 -23.43 -8.61
CA GLU A 133 -2.42 -23.16 -8.82
C GLU A 133 -1.75 -24.28 -9.62
N ASP A 134 -1.11 -23.92 -10.72
CA ASP A 134 -0.21 -24.82 -11.49
C ASP A 134 1.17 -24.88 -10.82
N LEU A 135 1.45 -26.01 -10.22
CA LEU A 135 2.70 -26.26 -9.49
C LEU A 135 3.67 -27.16 -10.27
N THR A 136 3.54 -27.23 -11.59
CA THR A 136 4.38 -28.08 -12.45
C THR A 136 5.89 -27.85 -12.23
N ASN A 137 6.29 -26.65 -11.89
CA ASN A 137 7.68 -26.28 -11.62
C ASN A 137 8.09 -26.40 -10.14
N ASP A 138 7.21 -26.81 -9.27
CA ASP A 138 7.44 -26.94 -7.84
C ASP A 138 7.63 -28.43 -7.46
N ASN A 139 8.84 -28.83 -7.14
CA ASN A 139 9.25 -30.24 -6.90
C ASN A 139 8.91 -30.77 -5.50
N ILE A 140 7.70 -30.57 -4.97
CA ILE A 140 7.41 -31.01 -3.60
C ILE A 140 6.62 -32.31 -3.54
N GLY A 141 5.76 -32.62 -4.52
CA GLY A 141 5.07 -33.91 -4.63
C GLY A 141 4.03 -34.21 -3.54
N LEU A 142 3.45 -33.17 -2.90
CA LEU A 142 2.38 -33.36 -1.91
C LEU A 142 0.99 -33.46 -2.56
N ARG A 143 0.85 -32.97 -3.77
CA ARG A 143 -0.31 -33.14 -4.65
C ARG A 143 0.10 -33.12 -6.11
N GLU A 144 -0.78 -33.53 -7.01
CA GLU A 144 -0.56 -33.34 -8.43
C GLU A 144 -0.41 -31.84 -8.76
N PRO A 145 0.48 -31.48 -9.69
CA PRO A 145 0.72 -30.09 -10.05
C PRO A 145 -0.54 -29.35 -10.47
N ILE A 146 -1.42 -30.03 -11.21
CA ILE A 146 -2.72 -29.52 -11.64
C ILE A 146 -3.81 -30.36 -10.97
N ALA A 147 -4.52 -29.77 -10.02
CA ALA A 147 -5.54 -30.44 -9.21
C ALA A 147 -6.95 -29.90 -9.46
N TYR A 148 -7.21 -29.39 -10.66
CA TYR A 148 -8.53 -28.94 -11.08
C TYR A 148 -8.79 -29.21 -12.55
N TYR A 149 -10.07 -29.19 -12.96
CA TYR A 149 -10.50 -29.31 -14.34
C TYR A 149 -11.67 -28.37 -14.63
N ARG A 150 -11.64 -27.70 -15.77
CA ARG A 150 -12.70 -26.78 -16.23
C ARG A 150 -13.36 -27.28 -17.49
N LYS A 151 -14.66 -27.12 -17.58
CA LYS A 151 -15.45 -27.40 -18.77
C LYS A 151 -16.52 -26.34 -18.97
N ALA A 152 -16.57 -25.74 -20.15
CA ALA A 152 -17.65 -24.85 -20.55
C ALA A 152 -18.99 -25.59 -20.53
N LEU A 153 -20.02 -24.94 -20.01
CA LEU A 153 -21.38 -25.44 -19.97
C LEU A 153 -22.22 -24.78 -21.07
N TYR A 154 -23.01 -25.62 -21.74
CA TYR A 154 -23.94 -25.18 -22.76
C TYR A 154 -25.38 -25.50 -22.34
N PRO A 155 -26.39 -24.79 -22.87
CA PRO A 155 -27.79 -25.18 -22.64
C PRO A 155 -28.04 -26.65 -22.84
N GLY A 156 -28.84 -27.25 -21.97
CA GLY A 156 -29.16 -28.68 -21.99
C GLY A 156 -28.18 -29.51 -21.17
N LYS A 157 -27.94 -30.77 -21.62
CA LYS A 157 -27.14 -31.76 -20.91
C LYS A 157 -25.63 -31.58 -21.14
N ASN A 158 -24.90 -31.44 -20.05
CA ASN A 158 -23.43 -31.42 -20.03
C ASN A 158 -22.92 -32.55 -19.15
N THR A 159 -21.75 -33.08 -19.45
CA THR A 159 -21.09 -34.06 -18.63
C THR A 159 -19.68 -33.66 -18.33
N VAL A 160 -19.22 -33.90 -17.12
CA VAL A 160 -17.84 -33.63 -16.68
C VAL A 160 -17.30 -34.81 -15.89
N ARG A 161 -16.04 -35.13 -16.09
CA ARG A 161 -15.32 -36.17 -15.35
C ARG A 161 -13.90 -35.67 -15.10
N PHE A 162 -13.46 -35.82 -13.87
CA PHE A 162 -12.07 -35.49 -13.50
C PHE A 162 -11.48 -36.60 -12.63
N SER A 163 -10.27 -37.03 -12.93
CA SER A 163 -9.66 -38.21 -12.31
C SER A 163 -9.49 -38.05 -10.79
N LEU A 164 -9.22 -36.85 -10.31
CA LEU A 164 -9.00 -36.57 -8.89
C LEU A 164 -10.33 -36.27 -8.13
N GLY A 165 -11.41 -35.96 -8.86
CA GLY A 165 -12.61 -35.43 -8.23
C GLY A 165 -12.40 -34.03 -7.67
N GLY A 166 -13.27 -33.59 -6.77
CA GLY A 166 -13.13 -32.31 -6.12
C GLY A 166 -14.45 -31.58 -5.92
N TYR A 167 -14.40 -30.51 -5.16
CA TYR A 167 -15.50 -29.58 -4.96
C TYR A 167 -15.90 -28.91 -6.28
N LEU A 168 -17.19 -28.68 -6.48
CA LEU A 168 -17.74 -28.13 -7.72
C LEU A 168 -18.01 -26.64 -7.58
N TRP A 169 -17.30 -25.84 -8.38
CA TRP A 169 -17.62 -24.43 -8.59
C TRP A 169 -18.27 -24.23 -9.97
N VAL A 170 -19.12 -23.23 -10.06
CA VAL A 170 -19.58 -22.70 -11.34
C VAL A 170 -18.98 -21.30 -11.51
N LEU A 171 -18.25 -21.12 -12.60
CA LEU A 171 -17.66 -19.85 -12.99
C LEU A 171 -18.55 -19.21 -14.05
N ARG A 172 -18.57 -17.91 -14.10
CA ARG A 172 -19.33 -17.15 -15.08
C ARG A 172 -18.43 -16.20 -15.86
N ASP A 173 -18.64 -16.09 -17.16
CA ASP A 173 -17.99 -15.10 -17.99
C ASP A 173 -18.41 -13.69 -17.55
N GLN A 174 -17.48 -12.75 -17.50
CA GLN A 174 -17.66 -11.43 -16.92
C GLN A 174 -18.69 -10.57 -17.66
N ASP A 175 -18.80 -10.75 -18.97
CA ASP A 175 -19.64 -9.93 -19.86
C ASP A 175 -21.07 -10.44 -20.06
N VAL A 176 -21.42 -11.55 -19.41
CA VAL A 176 -22.76 -12.15 -19.56
C VAL A 176 -23.71 -11.63 -18.49
N GLU A 177 -24.83 -11.04 -18.91
CA GLU A 177 -25.94 -10.73 -18.01
C GLU A 177 -26.79 -11.97 -17.72
N GLY A 178 -27.41 -12.03 -16.57
CA GLY A 178 -28.28 -13.14 -16.19
C GLY A 178 -29.25 -12.78 -15.09
N ASP A 179 -30.23 -13.66 -14.91
CA ASP A 179 -31.28 -13.52 -13.92
C ASP A 179 -30.82 -14.02 -12.54
N ALA A 180 -31.50 -13.58 -11.49
CA ALA A 180 -31.43 -14.22 -10.19
C ALA A 180 -32.08 -15.61 -10.21
N ASP A 181 -31.66 -16.50 -9.28
CA ASP A 181 -32.26 -17.80 -9.07
C ASP A 181 -32.33 -18.76 -10.29
N VAL A 182 -31.24 -18.75 -11.08
CA VAL A 182 -31.11 -19.65 -12.23
C VAL A 182 -30.83 -21.08 -11.76
N PRO A 183 -31.72 -22.06 -12.04
CA PRO A 183 -31.58 -23.45 -11.59
C PRO A 183 -30.60 -24.23 -12.47
N LEU A 184 -29.54 -24.78 -11.89
CA LEU A 184 -28.71 -25.81 -12.51
C LEU A 184 -28.95 -27.14 -11.82
N THR A 185 -29.27 -28.21 -12.59
CA THR A 185 -29.43 -29.53 -12.01
C THR A 185 -28.16 -30.33 -12.13
N PHE A 186 -27.62 -30.75 -11.00
CA PHE A 186 -26.46 -31.62 -10.91
C PHE A 186 -26.87 -33.03 -10.59
N CYS A 187 -26.31 -34.00 -11.31
CA CYS A 187 -26.57 -35.41 -11.10
C CYS A 187 -25.27 -36.16 -10.81
N ASN A 188 -25.38 -37.15 -9.94
CA ASN A 188 -24.29 -38.05 -9.58
C ASN A 188 -23.17 -37.33 -8.83
N VAL A 189 -23.52 -36.66 -7.74
CA VAL A 189 -22.63 -35.85 -6.89
C VAL A 189 -22.78 -36.21 -5.42
N TYR A 190 -21.92 -35.65 -4.55
CA TYR A 190 -22.03 -35.75 -3.11
C TYR A 190 -22.28 -34.36 -2.51
N ALA A 191 -22.92 -34.27 -1.35
CA ALA A 191 -23.09 -33.01 -0.64
C ALA A 191 -21.82 -32.64 0.10
N ALA A 192 -21.30 -31.48 -0.16
CA ALA A 192 -20.27 -30.85 0.71
C ALA A 192 -21.02 -30.13 1.86
N PRO A 193 -20.69 -30.38 3.11
CA PRO A 193 -21.38 -29.76 4.24
C PRO A 193 -20.86 -28.36 4.49
N ASP A 194 -21.09 -27.45 3.56
CA ASP A 194 -20.69 -26.07 3.68
C ASP A 194 -21.34 -25.39 4.87
N PHE A 195 -20.60 -24.47 5.48
CA PHE A 195 -21.16 -23.49 6.40
C PHE A 195 -21.45 -22.18 5.65
N VAL A 196 -22.68 -21.72 5.73
CA VAL A 196 -23.09 -20.44 5.14
C VAL A 196 -23.62 -19.54 6.24
N PHE A 197 -22.91 -18.45 6.51
CA PHE A 197 -23.28 -17.48 7.54
C PHE A 197 -24.73 -17.02 7.42
N GLY A 198 -25.44 -17.04 8.53
CA GLY A 198 -26.86 -16.66 8.60
C GLY A 198 -27.85 -17.61 7.94
N LYS A 199 -27.41 -18.76 7.37
CA LYS A 199 -28.28 -19.76 6.73
C LYS A 199 -28.14 -21.17 7.32
N THR A 200 -26.94 -21.54 7.75
CA THR A 200 -26.63 -22.89 8.23
C THR A 200 -26.87 -22.98 9.73
N ASP A 201 -27.64 -23.95 10.17
CA ASP A 201 -27.75 -24.27 11.60
C ASP A 201 -26.44 -24.88 12.10
N VAL A 202 -25.83 -24.25 13.10
CA VAL A 202 -24.52 -24.59 13.61
C VAL A 202 -24.42 -26.02 14.11
N ARG A 203 -25.46 -26.49 14.84
CA ARG A 203 -25.45 -27.83 15.43
C ARG A 203 -25.67 -28.94 14.39
N GLU A 204 -26.55 -28.70 13.41
CA GLU A 204 -26.72 -29.60 12.30
C GLU A 204 -25.44 -29.64 11.42
N TRP A 205 -24.77 -28.52 11.25
CA TRP A 205 -23.56 -28.46 10.46
C TRP A 205 -22.44 -29.32 11.09
N GLU A 206 -22.18 -29.16 12.37
CA GLU A 206 -21.19 -29.98 13.08
C GLU A 206 -21.46 -31.49 12.91
N GLN A 207 -22.73 -31.90 13.03
CA GLN A 207 -23.11 -33.30 12.83
C GLN A 207 -22.86 -33.76 11.38
N LYS A 208 -23.17 -32.92 10.38
CA LYS A 208 -22.94 -33.21 8.98
C LYS A 208 -21.47 -33.35 8.65
N VAL A 209 -20.61 -32.44 9.18
CA VAL A 209 -19.15 -32.50 8.99
C VAL A 209 -18.58 -33.78 9.59
N LYS A 210 -18.99 -34.14 10.80
CA LYS A 210 -18.54 -35.38 11.46
C LYS A 210 -19.01 -36.64 10.77
N ALA A 211 -20.15 -36.61 10.09
CA ALA A 211 -20.75 -37.78 9.41
C ALA A 211 -20.26 -37.98 7.98
N THR A 212 -19.82 -36.96 7.29
CA THR A 212 -19.40 -37.03 5.88
C THR A 212 -17.98 -37.54 5.71
N THR A 213 -17.72 -38.14 4.55
CA THR A 213 -16.37 -38.49 4.08
C THR A 213 -15.90 -37.56 2.96
N VAL A 214 -16.69 -36.56 2.58
CA VAL A 214 -16.32 -35.55 1.59
C VAL A 214 -15.10 -34.74 2.11
N PRO A 215 -13.97 -34.71 1.38
CA PRO A 215 -12.72 -34.22 1.93
C PRO A 215 -12.64 -32.71 2.11
N TRP A 216 -13.36 -31.95 1.28
CA TRP A 216 -13.29 -30.48 1.25
C TRP A 216 -14.66 -29.85 1.26
N LEU A 217 -14.78 -28.72 1.92
CA LEU A 217 -15.99 -27.91 2.03
C LEU A 217 -15.64 -26.43 2.11
N GLU A 218 -16.62 -25.56 2.09
CA GLU A 218 -16.46 -24.13 2.22
C GLU A 218 -17.13 -23.56 3.47
N LEU A 219 -16.45 -22.61 4.11
CA LEU A 219 -16.98 -21.75 5.15
C LEU A 219 -17.19 -20.38 4.52
N ARG A 220 -18.44 -19.94 4.42
CA ARG A 220 -18.81 -18.75 3.63
C ARG A 220 -19.48 -17.68 4.48
N GLY A 221 -18.81 -16.51 4.58
CA GLY A 221 -19.42 -15.23 4.97
C GLY A 221 -20.06 -14.54 3.76
N LYS A 222 -20.29 -13.25 3.91
CA LYS A 222 -20.76 -12.37 2.82
C LYS A 222 -19.62 -12.01 1.88
N ASN A 223 -18.49 -11.58 2.46
CA ASN A 223 -17.33 -11.02 1.75
C ASN A 223 -16.15 -11.99 1.71
N VAL A 224 -16.22 -13.11 2.42
CA VAL A 224 -15.15 -14.11 2.55
C VAL A 224 -15.66 -15.52 2.32
N ALA A 225 -14.82 -16.40 1.77
CA ALA A 225 -15.05 -17.82 1.68
C ALA A 225 -13.72 -18.57 1.89
N PHE A 226 -13.72 -19.52 2.82
CA PHE A 226 -12.57 -20.37 3.10
C PHE A 226 -12.83 -21.78 2.53
N SER A 227 -11.93 -22.26 1.69
CA SER A 227 -11.92 -23.65 1.25
C SER A 227 -11.08 -24.46 2.23
N VAL A 228 -11.72 -25.34 3.00
CA VAL A 228 -11.09 -26.03 4.13
C VAL A 228 -11.16 -27.55 4.00
N GLU A 229 -10.15 -28.23 4.51
CA GLU A 229 -10.13 -29.67 4.58
C GLU A 229 -10.97 -30.18 5.77
N ARG A 230 -11.89 -31.12 5.53
CA ARG A 230 -12.75 -31.69 6.57
C ARG A 230 -11.98 -32.24 7.77
N ASN A 231 -10.85 -32.92 7.52
CA ASN A 231 -10.04 -33.52 8.59
C ASN A 231 -9.48 -32.48 9.58
N GLN A 232 -9.24 -31.27 9.13
CA GLN A 232 -8.82 -30.18 10.01
C GLN A 232 -9.98 -29.74 10.91
N LEU A 233 -11.19 -29.68 10.37
CA LEU A 233 -12.37 -29.35 11.18
C LEU A 233 -12.64 -30.43 12.24
N ASP A 234 -12.47 -31.71 11.92
CA ASP A 234 -12.57 -32.78 12.92
C ASP A 234 -11.59 -32.58 14.08
N LEU A 235 -10.39 -32.13 13.78
CA LEU A 235 -9.39 -31.80 14.81
C LEU A 235 -9.88 -30.65 15.70
N TYR A 236 -10.39 -29.59 15.10
CA TYR A 236 -10.93 -28.43 15.83
C TYR A 236 -12.11 -28.82 16.72
N PHE A 237 -13.08 -29.57 16.20
CA PHE A 237 -14.21 -30.07 17.01
C PHE A 237 -13.77 -30.93 18.19
N SER A 238 -12.64 -31.63 18.05
CA SER A 238 -12.11 -32.45 19.15
C SER A 238 -11.37 -31.65 20.20
N GLN A 239 -10.73 -30.56 19.82
CA GLN A 239 -9.92 -29.71 20.69
C GLN A 239 -10.72 -28.54 21.29
N ARG A 240 -11.73 -28.04 20.57
CA ARG A 240 -12.54 -26.87 20.91
C ARG A 240 -14.02 -27.22 20.82
N PRO A 241 -14.66 -27.56 21.95
CA PRO A 241 -16.08 -28.00 21.95
C PRO A 241 -17.06 -26.96 21.37
N ASP A 242 -16.72 -25.68 21.46
CA ASP A 242 -17.57 -24.57 21.00
C ASP A 242 -17.20 -24.06 19.59
N PHE A 243 -16.24 -24.70 18.91
CA PHE A 243 -15.72 -24.25 17.61
C PHE A 243 -16.82 -24.01 16.56
N ALA A 244 -17.81 -24.90 16.48
CA ALA A 244 -18.91 -24.71 15.54
C ALA A 244 -19.72 -23.44 15.81
N MET A 245 -19.90 -23.08 17.08
CA MET A 245 -20.60 -21.86 17.48
C MET A 245 -19.73 -20.59 17.24
N GLU A 246 -18.42 -20.72 17.43
CA GLU A 246 -17.48 -19.64 17.16
C GLU A 246 -17.35 -19.31 15.68
N MET A 247 -17.63 -20.27 14.78
CA MET A 247 -17.52 -20.09 13.33
C MET A 247 -18.38 -18.95 12.80
N GLU A 248 -19.58 -18.78 13.34
CA GLU A 248 -20.48 -17.71 12.95
C GLU A 248 -19.88 -16.32 13.29
N ALA A 249 -19.32 -16.19 14.49
CA ALA A 249 -18.64 -14.98 14.94
C ALA A 249 -17.34 -14.74 14.14
N CYS A 250 -16.59 -15.80 13.85
CA CYS A 250 -15.38 -15.71 13.03
C CYS A 250 -15.69 -15.15 11.63
N LEU A 251 -16.68 -15.68 10.94
CA LEU A 251 -17.08 -15.18 9.61
C LEU A 251 -17.62 -13.76 9.67
N ALA A 252 -18.37 -13.40 10.71
CA ALA A 252 -18.85 -12.04 10.92
C ALA A 252 -17.67 -11.04 11.10
N THR A 253 -16.66 -11.42 11.85
CA THR A 253 -15.46 -10.61 12.05
C THR A 253 -14.68 -10.40 10.74
N TRP A 254 -14.53 -11.45 9.94
CA TRP A 254 -13.91 -11.36 8.62
C TRP A 254 -14.71 -10.46 7.67
N ASP A 255 -16.03 -10.61 7.63
CA ASP A 255 -16.90 -9.78 6.79
C ASP A 255 -16.78 -8.29 7.18
N GLU A 256 -16.74 -8.00 8.47
CA GLU A 256 -16.58 -6.63 8.98
C GLU A 256 -15.21 -6.04 8.67
N MET A 257 -14.16 -6.84 8.78
CA MET A 257 -12.82 -6.39 8.42
C MET A 257 -12.76 -6.02 6.94
N LEU A 258 -13.31 -6.85 6.06
CA LEU A 258 -13.36 -6.57 4.63
C LEU A 258 -14.22 -5.34 4.32
N GLU A 259 -15.37 -5.17 4.98
CA GLU A 259 -16.19 -3.96 4.84
C GLU A 259 -15.45 -2.71 5.32
N THR A 260 -14.62 -2.81 6.35
CA THR A 260 -13.79 -1.70 6.83
C THR A 260 -12.70 -1.35 5.83
N ILE A 261 -12.06 -2.36 5.22
CA ILE A 261 -11.09 -2.15 4.13
C ILE A 261 -11.79 -1.48 2.94
N TYR A 262 -12.95 -2.00 2.50
CA TYR A 262 -13.68 -1.44 1.36
C TYR A 262 -14.05 0.03 1.59
N ARG A 263 -14.62 0.34 2.75
CA ARG A 263 -14.97 1.72 3.10
C ARG A 263 -13.76 2.64 3.12
N THR A 264 -12.66 2.21 3.75
CA THR A 264 -11.43 3.01 3.81
C THR A 264 -10.83 3.25 2.42
N GLN A 265 -11.01 2.30 1.51
CA GLN A 265 -10.58 2.42 0.11
C GLN A 265 -11.65 3.05 -0.81
N GLY A 266 -12.76 3.56 -0.25
CA GLY A 266 -13.79 4.29 -0.98
C GLY A 266 -14.66 3.44 -1.90
N PHE A 267 -14.93 2.19 -1.51
CA PHE A 267 -15.89 1.33 -2.22
C PHE A 267 -17.29 1.45 -1.59
N ASP A 268 -18.30 1.52 -2.43
CA ASP A 268 -19.71 1.65 -2.05
C ASP A 268 -20.39 0.30 -1.91
N LYS A 269 -21.39 0.24 -1.02
CA LYS A 269 -22.19 -0.98 -0.84
C LYS A 269 -23.18 -1.23 -1.99
N GLU A 270 -23.59 -0.17 -2.66
CA GLU A 270 -24.56 -0.22 -3.74
C GLU A 270 -23.89 -0.66 -5.04
N SER A 271 -24.47 -1.63 -5.71
CA SER A 271 -23.90 -2.25 -6.93
C SER A 271 -23.90 -1.33 -8.16
N ASP A 272 -24.69 -0.29 -8.14
CA ASP A 272 -24.82 0.72 -9.20
C ASP A 272 -24.08 2.04 -8.88
N ALA A 273 -23.38 2.07 -7.77
CA ALA A 273 -22.55 3.21 -7.39
C ALA A 273 -21.33 3.39 -8.33
N ALA A 274 -20.68 4.52 -8.21
CA ALA A 274 -19.49 4.82 -9.00
C ALA A 274 -18.30 3.88 -8.71
N ASN A 275 -18.17 3.44 -7.46
CA ASN A 275 -17.11 2.55 -6.99
C ASN A 275 -17.70 1.38 -6.19
N PRO A 276 -18.44 0.46 -6.79
CA PRO A 276 -19.11 -0.60 -6.05
C PRO A 276 -18.14 -1.60 -5.44
N GLN A 277 -18.51 -2.13 -4.28
CA GLN A 277 -17.79 -3.25 -3.66
C GLN A 277 -17.84 -4.50 -4.53
N PRO A 278 -16.87 -5.44 -4.34
CA PRO A 278 -16.97 -6.76 -4.96
C PRO A 278 -18.30 -7.43 -4.63
N MET A 279 -18.97 -7.99 -5.63
CA MET A 279 -20.20 -8.73 -5.42
C MET A 279 -19.95 -10.20 -5.04
N PHE A 280 -18.72 -10.67 -5.19
CA PHE A 280 -18.30 -12.03 -4.85
C PHE A 280 -17.36 -12.03 -3.65
N PRO A 281 -17.35 -13.09 -2.83
CA PRO A 281 -16.49 -13.17 -1.68
C PRO A 281 -15.01 -13.32 -2.07
N ASN A 282 -14.12 -12.76 -1.26
CA ASN A 282 -12.71 -13.12 -1.31
C ASN A 282 -12.54 -14.57 -0.91
N ARG A 283 -11.85 -15.36 -1.73
CA ARG A 283 -11.64 -16.77 -1.48
C ARG A 283 -10.25 -17.03 -0.95
N PHE A 284 -10.18 -17.73 0.16
CA PHE A 284 -8.95 -18.28 0.70
C PHE A 284 -8.94 -19.79 0.44
N VAL A 285 -7.97 -20.24 -0.31
CA VAL A 285 -7.81 -21.67 -0.64
C VAL A 285 -6.58 -22.20 0.07
N PHE A 286 -6.79 -23.17 0.96
CA PHE A 286 -5.69 -23.82 1.66
C PHE A 286 -5.06 -24.88 0.78
N ASP A 287 -3.74 -24.80 0.59
CA ASP A 287 -3.02 -25.70 -0.29
C ASP A 287 -1.82 -26.35 0.42
N VAL A 288 -1.78 -27.66 0.42
CA VAL A 288 -0.72 -28.47 1.06
C VAL A 288 0.64 -28.34 0.38
N GLN A 289 0.65 -27.97 -0.92
CA GLN A 289 1.85 -27.95 -1.75
C GLN A 289 2.64 -26.65 -1.65
N LEU A 290 2.04 -25.57 -1.14
CA LEU A 290 2.70 -24.27 -1.06
C LEU A 290 3.92 -24.34 -0.12
N ARG A 291 5.06 -23.80 -0.57
CA ARG A 291 6.27 -23.67 0.25
C ARG A 291 6.10 -22.57 1.30
N GLU A 292 6.89 -22.64 2.37
CA GLU A 292 6.85 -21.61 3.43
C GLU A 292 7.00 -20.19 2.92
N ASN A 293 7.92 -19.97 1.99
CA ASN A 293 8.14 -18.67 1.39
C ASN A 293 7.08 -18.24 0.37
N LYS A 294 6.19 -19.17 -0.02
CA LYS A 294 5.07 -18.94 -0.93
C LYS A 294 3.71 -19.16 -0.24
N SER A 295 3.71 -19.27 1.08
CA SER A 295 2.49 -19.55 1.86
C SER A 295 1.39 -18.49 1.72
N ARG A 296 1.71 -17.37 1.10
CA ARG A 296 0.81 -16.25 0.86
C ARG A 296 0.94 -15.82 -0.58
N ARG A 297 0.14 -16.41 -1.42
CA ARG A 297 0.14 -16.12 -2.84
C ARG A 297 -1.26 -15.69 -3.26
N SER A 298 -1.32 -14.63 -4.04
CA SER A 298 -2.53 -14.27 -4.76
C SER A 298 -2.52 -15.00 -6.10
N ASP A 299 -3.60 -15.69 -6.42
CA ASP A 299 -3.86 -16.16 -7.78
C ASP A 299 -4.46 -15.00 -8.57
N ASN A 300 -3.64 -14.35 -9.38
CA ASN A 300 -4.04 -13.16 -10.13
C ASN A 300 -5.12 -13.46 -11.17
N GLU A 301 -5.19 -14.67 -11.72
CA GLU A 301 -6.21 -15.03 -12.71
C GLU A 301 -7.60 -15.26 -12.10
N GLN A 302 -7.63 -15.74 -10.84
CA GLN A 302 -8.87 -16.07 -10.14
C GLN A 302 -9.23 -15.08 -9.04
N GLY A 303 -8.34 -14.15 -8.74
CA GLY A 303 -8.51 -13.22 -7.61
C GLY A 303 -8.59 -13.93 -6.26
N MET A 304 -8.02 -15.13 -6.13
CA MET A 304 -8.02 -15.93 -4.91
C MET A 304 -6.74 -15.72 -4.10
N MET A 305 -6.82 -15.96 -2.81
CA MET A 305 -5.68 -15.97 -1.90
C MET A 305 -5.34 -17.40 -1.52
N LEU A 306 -4.13 -17.83 -1.91
CA LEU A 306 -3.65 -19.17 -1.64
C LEU A 306 -2.82 -19.17 -0.36
N VAL A 307 -3.14 -20.06 0.56
CA VAL A 307 -2.51 -20.13 1.87
C VAL A 307 -2.05 -21.54 2.18
N ARG A 308 -0.92 -21.67 2.89
CA ARG A 308 -0.42 -22.96 3.34
C ARG A 308 -1.29 -23.52 4.45
N THR A 309 -1.66 -24.81 4.36
CA THR A 309 -2.60 -25.44 5.28
C THR A 309 -2.16 -25.50 6.73
N ALA A 310 -0.89 -25.72 7.02
CA ALA A 310 -0.50 -26.22 8.34
C ALA A 310 -0.35 -25.15 9.43
N SER A 311 -0.10 -23.89 9.07
CA SER A 311 0.25 -22.86 10.06
C SER A 311 -0.76 -21.71 10.16
N LEU A 312 -1.82 -21.73 9.35
CA LEU A 312 -2.73 -20.58 9.24
C LEU A 312 -4.19 -20.91 9.56
N TYR A 313 -4.55 -22.18 9.77
CA TYR A 313 -5.92 -22.51 10.22
C TYR A 313 -6.24 -21.86 11.54
N ASP A 314 -5.32 -21.93 12.53
CA ASP A 314 -5.51 -21.31 13.82
C ASP A 314 -5.64 -19.80 13.71
N ASP A 315 -4.83 -19.17 12.87
CA ASP A 315 -4.86 -17.71 12.68
C ASP A 315 -6.11 -17.23 11.94
N LEU A 316 -6.63 -18.02 11.00
CA LEU A 316 -7.75 -17.60 10.15
C LEU A 316 -9.12 -18.04 10.68
N LEU A 317 -9.20 -19.17 11.35
CA LEU A 317 -10.45 -19.77 11.82
C LEU A 317 -10.61 -19.74 13.35
N ASN A 318 -9.62 -19.27 14.08
CA ASN A 318 -9.71 -19.02 15.50
C ASN A 318 -10.27 -17.61 15.73
N ILE A 319 -11.43 -17.52 16.41
CA ILE A 319 -12.06 -16.23 16.67
C ILE A 319 -11.19 -15.30 17.50
N ASP A 320 -10.43 -15.83 18.45
CA ASP A 320 -9.54 -15.02 19.27
C ASP A 320 -8.42 -14.44 18.41
N SER A 321 -7.82 -15.23 17.51
CA SER A 321 -6.83 -14.74 16.54
C SER A 321 -7.42 -13.72 15.57
N VAL A 322 -8.63 -13.93 15.07
CA VAL A 322 -9.30 -12.98 14.19
C VAL A 322 -9.63 -11.69 14.94
N ALA A 323 -10.14 -11.80 16.18
CA ALA A 323 -10.44 -10.66 17.03
C ALA A 323 -9.18 -9.89 17.42
N ASP A 324 -8.09 -10.60 17.75
CA ASP A 324 -6.79 -10.03 18.09
C ASP A 324 -5.97 -9.62 16.87
N LEU A 325 -6.44 -9.93 15.67
CA LEU A 325 -5.77 -9.65 14.41
C LEU A 325 -4.32 -10.20 14.36
N HIS A 326 -4.04 -11.32 15.03
CA HIS A 326 -2.73 -11.99 14.95
C HIS A 326 -2.36 -12.50 13.56
N PHE A 327 -3.36 -12.60 12.68
CA PHE A 327 -3.17 -12.95 11.28
C PHE A 327 -2.65 -11.79 10.40
N ILE A 328 -1.96 -10.83 11.00
CA ILE A 328 -1.41 -9.63 10.34
C ILE A 328 -0.80 -9.92 8.95
N ASN A 329 -0.23 -11.07 8.79
CA ASN A 329 0.39 -11.50 7.56
C ASN A 329 -0.63 -11.84 6.44
N VAL A 330 -1.81 -12.36 6.78
CA VAL A 330 -2.88 -12.60 5.82
C VAL A 330 -3.68 -11.33 5.61
N TYR A 331 -3.89 -10.58 6.68
CA TYR A 331 -4.47 -9.25 6.60
C TYR A 331 -3.69 -8.35 5.63
N SER A 332 -2.35 -8.37 5.68
CA SER A 332 -1.53 -7.56 4.77
C SER A 332 -1.78 -7.89 3.29
N MET A 333 -1.94 -9.17 2.96
CA MET A 333 -2.32 -9.58 1.59
C MET A 333 -3.66 -8.98 1.16
N VAL A 334 -4.66 -9.00 2.04
CA VAL A 334 -5.99 -8.46 1.74
C VAL A 334 -5.95 -6.95 1.63
N ALA A 335 -5.31 -6.27 2.56
CA ALA A 335 -5.17 -4.82 2.54
C ALA A 335 -4.40 -4.35 1.30
N GLU A 336 -3.30 -5.02 0.97
CA GLU A 336 -2.51 -4.74 -0.24
C GLU A 336 -3.33 -4.97 -1.52
N LYS A 337 -4.12 -6.04 -1.59
CA LYS A 337 -5.00 -6.33 -2.72
C LYS A 337 -5.94 -5.17 -3.03
N TYR A 338 -6.52 -4.57 -1.99
CA TYR A 338 -7.48 -3.49 -2.13
C TYR A 338 -6.85 -2.09 -2.09
N SER A 339 -5.54 -1.97 -1.89
CA SER A 339 -4.89 -0.68 -1.98
C SER A 339 -5.10 -0.08 -3.37
N TYR A 340 -5.67 1.11 -3.39
CA TYR A 340 -5.86 1.85 -4.62
C TYR A 340 -4.58 2.61 -4.94
N PHE A 341 -3.91 2.23 -6.02
CA PHE A 341 -2.76 2.94 -6.57
C PHE A 341 -1.90 3.65 -5.51
N TYR A 342 -1.19 2.95 -4.64
CA TYR A 342 -0.26 3.57 -3.69
C TYR A 342 -0.80 3.80 -2.27
N ASN A 343 -0.20 4.69 -1.57
CA ASN A 343 -0.20 4.92 -0.15
C ASN A 343 -1.44 5.62 0.41
N GLY A 344 -2.57 5.58 -0.26
CA GLY A 344 -3.81 6.19 0.20
C GLY A 344 -3.95 7.66 -0.17
N VAL A 345 -4.96 8.32 0.39
CA VAL A 345 -5.33 9.69 0.03
C VAL A 345 -4.38 10.76 0.57
N THR A 346 -3.64 10.44 1.61
CA THR A 346 -2.69 11.39 2.23
C THR A 346 -1.31 11.36 1.60
N GLY A 347 -1.04 10.39 0.73
CA GLY A 347 0.29 10.16 0.17
C GLY A 347 1.31 9.57 1.15
N TRP A 348 0.88 9.17 2.35
CA TRP A 348 1.76 8.56 3.35
C TRP A 348 1.82 7.05 3.18
N GLU A 349 3.00 6.49 3.36
CA GLU A 349 3.23 5.05 3.23
C GLU A 349 2.35 4.22 4.17
N ASP A 350 1.93 3.06 3.69
CA ASP A 350 1.18 2.05 4.45
C ASP A 350 -0.19 2.53 5.01
N GLU A 351 -0.76 3.65 4.55
CA GLU A 351 -2.07 4.12 5.01
C GLU A 351 -3.16 3.07 4.80
N TYR A 352 -3.16 2.42 3.64
CA TYR A 352 -4.09 1.35 3.30
C TYR A 352 -4.06 0.17 4.28
N PHE A 353 -2.96 0.04 5.02
CA PHE A 353 -2.75 -1.03 5.98
C PHE A 353 -3.17 -0.63 7.41
N TYR A 354 -2.70 0.52 7.90
CA TYR A 354 -2.87 0.90 9.30
C TYR A 354 -4.23 1.53 9.61
N VAL A 355 -4.78 2.30 8.71
CA VAL A 355 -6.06 2.99 8.95
C VAL A 355 -7.22 2.00 9.11
N PRO A 356 -7.41 0.98 8.24
CA PRO A 356 -8.46 -0.01 8.46
C PRO A 356 -8.29 -0.80 9.76
N LEU A 357 -7.04 -1.15 10.13
CA LEU A 357 -6.77 -1.84 11.40
C LEU A 357 -7.15 -0.99 12.61
N TYR A 358 -6.77 0.28 12.60
CA TYR A 358 -7.13 1.18 13.67
C TYR A 358 -8.65 1.36 13.78
N ARG A 359 -9.32 1.56 12.68
CA ARG A 359 -10.80 1.68 12.62
C ARG A 359 -11.50 0.41 13.12
N MET A 360 -10.95 -0.75 12.79
CA MET A 360 -11.45 -2.03 13.29
C MET A 360 -11.31 -2.14 14.81
N ASN A 361 -10.17 -1.73 15.34
CA ASN A 361 -9.92 -1.71 16.78
C ASN A 361 -10.84 -0.72 17.53
N GLU A 362 -11.11 0.45 16.98
CA GLU A 362 -12.07 1.41 17.55
C GLU A 362 -13.45 0.76 17.73
N ARG A 363 -13.91 0.07 16.69
CA ARG A 363 -15.17 -0.64 16.74
C ARG A 363 -15.17 -1.79 17.75
N ASN A 364 -14.09 -2.54 17.84
CA ASN A 364 -13.98 -3.62 18.81
C ASN A 364 -14.12 -3.12 20.24
N LYS A 365 -13.56 -1.96 20.56
CA LYS A 365 -13.75 -1.30 21.86
C LYS A 365 -15.22 -0.95 22.11
N GLU A 366 -15.93 -0.39 21.13
CA GLU A 366 -17.35 -0.04 21.25
C GLU A 366 -18.23 -1.25 21.57
N ILE A 367 -17.89 -2.43 21.06
CA ILE A 367 -18.62 -3.67 21.28
C ILE A 367 -18.06 -4.50 22.47
N GLY A 368 -17.09 -3.93 23.23
CA GLY A 368 -16.52 -4.56 24.42
C GLY A 368 -15.46 -5.63 24.14
N LEU A 369 -14.96 -5.71 22.93
CA LEU A 369 -13.80 -6.51 22.57
C LEU A 369 -12.56 -5.64 22.77
N GLU A 370 -11.95 -5.70 23.96
CA GLU A 370 -10.68 -5.02 24.21
C GLU A 370 -9.57 -5.70 23.41
N GLN A 371 -9.02 -4.96 22.50
CA GLN A 371 -7.91 -5.40 21.69
C GLN A 371 -6.77 -4.38 21.76
N GLU A 372 -5.57 -4.85 22.05
CA GLU A 372 -4.40 -3.98 22.06
C GLU A 372 -3.83 -3.87 20.64
N LEU A 373 -3.65 -2.64 20.16
CA LEU A 373 -3.01 -2.36 18.85
C LEU A 373 -1.57 -2.93 18.78
N SER A 374 -0.90 -3.11 19.91
CA SER A 374 0.39 -3.77 20.01
C SER A 374 0.38 -5.20 19.48
N ASP A 375 -0.72 -5.92 19.66
CA ASP A 375 -0.89 -7.28 19.19
C ASP A 375 -1.02 -7.34 17.67
N MET A 376 -1.38 -6.24 17.05
CA MET A 376 -1.45 -6.07 15.61
C MET A 376 -0.12 -5.63 14.95
N GLY A 377 0.97 -5.61 15.72
CA GLY A 377 2.26 -5.08 15.25
C GLY A 377 2.32 -3.56 15.14
N ILE A 378 1.30 -2.86 15.68
CA ILE A 378 1.24 -1.41 15.78
C ILE A 378 1.42 -1.03 17.24
N ASP A 379 2.63 -0.75 17.64
CA ASP A 379 2.92 -0.34 19.03
C ASP A 379 2.43 1.10 19.29
N PHE A 380 1.12 1.31 19.13
CA PHE A 380 0.48 2.61 19.26
C PHE A 380 0.47 3.09 20.71
N LYS A 381 0.30 2.15 21.66
CA LYS A 381 0.24 2.44 23.09
C LYS A 381 1.57 2.99 23.64
N SER A 382 2.71 2.47 23.19
CA SER A 382 4.02 2.97 23.62
C SER A 382 4.50 4.18 22.80
N THR A 383 4.06 4.30 21.55
CA THR A 383 4.56 5.35 20.65
C THR A 383 3.79 6.65 20.75
N VAL A 384 2.48 6.64 21.06
CA VAL A 384 1.68 7.88 21.21
C VAL A 384 2.21 8.81 22.29
N PRO A 385 2.53 8.35 23.52
CA PRO A 385 3.10 9.23 24.54
C PRO A 385 4.43 9.86 24.10
N VAL A 386 5.28 9.10 23.41
CA VAL A 386 6.53 9.61 22.86
C VAL A 386 6.26 10.65 21.79
N ALA A 387 5.35 10.36 20.85
CA ALA A 387 4.96 11.30 19.82
C ALA A 387 4.43 12.61 20.37
N LEU A 388 3.53 12.55 21.34
CA LEU A 388 2.98 13.74 22.00
C LEU A 388 4.04 14.55 22.73
N SER A 389 5.01 13.89 23.37
CA SER A 389 6.12 14.58 24.04
C SER A 389 7.04 15.31 23.05
N TYR A 390 7.25 14.77 21.86
CA TYR A 390 7.98 15.45 20.79
C TYR A 390 7.19 16.62 20.22
N ALA A 391 5.90 16.50 20.14
CA ALA A 391 5.02 17.55 19.70
C ALA A 391 5.04 18.76 20.65
N GLU A 392 5.47 18.62 21.89
CA GLU A 392 5.67 19.71 22.83
C GLU A 392 7.07 20.34 22.76
N ALA A 393 8.06 19.58 22.28
CA ALA A 393 9.46 19.99 22.41
C ALA A 393 9.95 20.60 21.12
N ASP A 394 10.24 20.96 20.31
CA ASP A 394 10.74 21.54 19.06
C ASP A 394 10.71 20.53 17.91
N THR A 395 9.83 20.76 17.02
CA THR A 395 9.23 19.84 16.08
C THR A 395 10.00 19.58 14.79
N SER A 396 11.04 20.32 14.51
CA SER A 396 11.82 20.21 13.26
C SER A 396 12.47 18.84 13.04
N LYS A 397 12.50 18.00 14.08
CA LYS A 397 13.20 16.69 14.06
C LYS A 397 12.29 15.48 13.85
N TRP A 398 10.99 15.64 13.97
CA TRP A 398 10.07 14.51 14.06
C TRP A 398 9.96 13.68 12.77
N MET A 399 9.93 14.33 11.63
CA MET A 399 9.89 13.68 10.32
C MET A 399 11.28 13.71 9.62
N SER A 400 12.32 14.13 10.30
CA SER A 400 13.67 14.18 9.73
C SER A 400 14.29 12.80 9.55
N SER A 401 15.20 12.67 8.60
CA SER A 401 15.90 11.43 8.25
C SER A 401 16.65 10.76 9.42
N ASP A 402 17.00 11.49 10.47
CA ASP A 402 17.72 10.95 11.61
C ASP A 402 16.89 9.98 12.46
N LEU A 403 15.57 10.09 12.40
CA LEU A 403 14.64 9.11 12.96
C LEU A 403 14.51 7.85 12.08
N TYR A 404 14.92 7.91 10.82
CA TYR A 404 14.82 6.81 9.85
C TYR A 404 15.94 5.76 9.96
N THR A 405 17.01 5.99 10.71
CA THR A 405 18.24 5.20 10.58
C THR A 405 18.33 3.96 11.47
N ALA A 406 17.48 3.74 12.46
CA ALA A 406 17.52 2.57 13.33
C ALA A 406 16.46 1.53 12.97
N LYS A 407 16.89 0.31 12.66
CA LYS A 407 16.04 -0.81 12.20
C LYS A 407 15.00 -1.25 13.26
N GLU A 408 15.29 -1.07 14.54
CA GLU A 408 14.34 -1.31 15.65
C GLU A 408 13.29 -0.19 15.77
N GLU A 409 13.61 1.00 15.30
CA GLU A 409 12.68 2.13 15.26
C GLU A 409 11.75 2.08 14.04
N ALA A 410 12.05 1.30 13.02
CA ALA A 410 11.23 1.23 11.80
C ALA A 410 9.78 0.76 12.09
N ASN A 411 9.60 -0.16 13.02
CA ASN A 411 8.27 -0.60 13.43
C ASN A 411 7.55 0.44 14.31
N ARG A 412 8.29 1.21 15.11
CA ARG A 412 7.73 2.33 15.88
C ARG A 412 7.27 3.46 14.98
N LYS A 413 8.01 3.75 13.89
CA LYS A 413 7.70 4.84 12.96
C LYS A 413 6.37 4.65 12.25
N LYS A 414 6.06 3.43 11.85
CA LYS A 414 4.81 3.14 11.14
C LYS A 414 3.57 3.51 11.96
N SER A 415 3.61 3.26 13.27
CA SER A 415 2.53 3.67 14.18
C SER A 415 2.47 5.18 14.41
N LEU A 416 3.58 5.89 14.27
CA LEU A 416 3.63 7.35 14.41
C LEU A 416 2.94 8.08 13.26
N TYR A 417 3.04 7.56 12.04
CA TYR A 417 2.31 8.11 10.90
C TYR A 417 0.79 8.00 11.06
N LEU A 418 0.33 7.07 11.86
CA LEU A 418 -1.09 6.90 12.14
C LEU A 418 -1.64 8.02 13.04
N LEU A 419 -0.86 8.51 14.02
CA LEU A 419 -1.35 9.47 15.00
C LEU A 419 -1.86 10.79 14.39
N PRO A 420 -1.17 11.47 13.48
CA PRO A 420 -1.70 12.67 12.85
C PRO A 420 -3.04 12.44 12.13
N ARG A 421 -3.22 11.27 11.52
CA ARG A 421 -4.47 10.89 10.85
C ARG A 421 -5.61 10.70 11.83
N VAL A 422 -5.35 10.03 12.93
CA VAL A 422 -6.31 9.86 14.01
C VAL A 422 -6.70 11.22 14.60
N GLN A 423 -5.74 12.11 14.80
CA GLN A 423 -5.99 13.46 15.31
C GLN A 423 -6.87 14.29 14.37
N ILE A 424 -6.68 14.17 13.05
CA ILE A 424 -7.58 14.79 12.07
C ILE A 424 -9.00 14.19 12.16
N ALA A 425 -9.10 12.87 12.24
CA ALA A 425 -10.39 12.19 12.35
C ALA A 425 -11.13 12.56 13.66
N GLU A 426 -10.41 12.70 14.77
CA GLU A 426 -10.96 13.20 16.04
C GLU A 426 -11.40 14.67 15.93
N TYR A 427 -10.59 15.50 15.27
CA TYR A 427 -10.95 16.90 15.01
C TYR A 427 -12.25 17.03 14.22
N GLU A 428 -12.43 16.20 13.19
CA GLU A 428 -13.67 16.16 12.39
C GLU A 428 -14.88 15.89 13.27
N ASN A 429 -14.78 14.88 14.11
CA ASN A 429 -15.89 14.45 14.93
C ASN A 429 -16.20 15.45 16.06
N HIS A 430 -15.18 15.89 16.78
CA HIS A 430 -15.36 16.69 17.98
C HIS A 430 -15.61 18.20 17.69
N TYR A 431 -14.88 18.77 16.72
CA TYR A 431 -14.93 20.21 16.46
C TYR A 431 -15.73 20.60 15.21
N GLN A 432 -15.95 19.65 14.28
CA GLN A 432 -16.59 19.95 13.00
C GLN A 432 -17.97 19.30 12.82
N ASP A 433 -18.43 18.55 13.83
CA ASP A 433 -19.73 17.81 13.80
C ASP A 433 -19.86 16.95 12.52
N LYS A 434 -18.77 16.26 12.17
CA LYS A 434 -18.69 15.34 11.04
C LYS A 434 -18.49 13.91 11.54
N PRO A 435 -18.87 12.90 10.74
CA PRO A 435 -18.45 11.54 11.04
C PRO A 435 -16.93 11.45 11.15
N LYS A 436 -16.44 10.71 12.12
CA LYS A 436 -15.01 10.39 12.22
C LYS A 436 -14.53 9.72 10.92
N TRP A 437 -13.38 10.13 10.39
CA TRP A 437 -12.82 9.67 9.12
C TRP A 437 -13.53 10.19 7.84
N ASP A 438 -14.41 11.16 7.94
CA ASP A 438 -15.24 11.64 6.82
C ASP A 438 -14.39 12.17 5.64
N ILE A 439 -13.30 12.90 5.89
CA ILE A 439 -12.42 13.39 4.82
C ILE A 439 -11.73 12.22 4.09
N TYR A 440 -11.26 11.23 4.83
CA TYR A 440 -10.59 10.06 4.26
C TYR A 440 -11.54 9.24 3.41
N ASP A 441 -12.72 8.92 3.95
CA ASP A 441 -13.74 8.15 3.24
C ASP A 441 -14.17 8.88 1.97
N LYS A 442 -14.35 10.19 2.03
CA LYS A 442 -14.77 10.98 0.87
C LYS A 442 -13.68 11.08 -0.19
N LEU A 443 -12.44 11.34 0.18
CA LEU A 443 -11.35 11.45 -0.79
C LEU A 443 -11.04 10.10 -1.43
N SER A 444 -11.11 9.02 -0.66
CA SER A 444 -10.97 7.66 -1.18
C SER A 444 -12.10 7.33 -2.15
N HIS A 445 -13.34 7.66 -1.80
CA HIS A 445 -14.52 7.48 -2.66
C HIS A 445 -14.39 8.28 -3.96
N ASP A 446 -14.01 9.55 -3.89
CA ASP A 446 -13.88 10.42 -5.05
C ASP A 446 -12.66 10.07 -5.93
N ARG A 447 -11.84 9.11 -5.52
CA ARG A 447 -10.58 8.71 -6.19
C ARG A 447 -9.68 9.90 -6.49
N ARG A 448 -9.74 10.89 -5.62
CA ARG A 448 -9.03 12.15 -5.81
C ARG A 448 -7.60 12.00 -5.37
N VAL A 449 -6.78 12.08 -5.17
CA VAL A 449 -5.43 12.17 -4.61
C VAL A 449 -4.74 10.82 -4.52
N GLY A 450 -4.12 10.40 -5.57
CA GLY A 450 -3.01 9.46 -5.45
C GLY A 450 -1.73 10.22 -5.09
N ASN A 451 -1.07 9.90 -4.01
CA ASN A 451 0.33 10.25 -3.71
C ASN A 451 0.69 11.72 -3.45
N ASP A 452 -0.25 12.58 -3.20
CA ASP A 452 0.05 13.99 -3.01
C ASP A 452 -0.46 14.46 -1.64
N TYR A 453 0.42 14.41 -0.64
CA TYR A 453 0.07 14.89 0.69
C TYR A 453 -0.19 16.41 0.72
N GLU A 454 0.32 17.17 -0.22
CA GLU A 454 -0.01 18.59 -0.39
C GLU A 454 -1.44 18.78 -0.93
N GLY A 455 -1.88 17.90 -1.83
CA GLY A 455 -3.27 17.86 -2.26
C GLY A 455 -4.21 17.54 -1.08
N PHE A 456 -3.84 16.61 -0.21
CA PHE A 456 -4.60 16.35 1.02
C PHE A 456 -4.63 17.56 1.96
N PHE A 457 -3.50 18.22 2.16
CA PHE A 457 -3.43 19.47 2.93
C PHE A 457 -4.40 20.54 2.40
N ARG A 458 -4.41 20.73 1.08
CA ARG A 458 -5.31 21.67 0.42
C ARG A 458 -6.78 21.32 0.63
N GLU A 459 -7.14 20.04 0.40
CA GLU A 459 -8.52 19.56 0.62
C GLU A 459 -8.95 19.71 2.07
N LEU A 460 -8.05 19.47 3.02
CA LEU A 460 -8.30 19.68 4.45
C LEU A 460 -8.61 21.16 4.76
N CYS A 461 -7.77 22.07 4.25
CA CYS A 461 -7.96 23.51 4.40
C CYS A 461 -9.28 24.00 3.76
N ASP A 462 -9.57 23.54 2.54
CA ASP A 462 -10.78 23.94 1.81
C ASP A 462 -12.06 23.43 2.48
N ARG A 463 -12.01 22.17 2.97
CA ARG A 463 -13.17 21.54 3.58
C ARG A 463 -13.60 22.21 4.87
N TYR A 464 -12.64 22.59 5.71
CA TYR A 464 -12.93 23.18 7.02
C TYR A 464 -12.79 24.70 7.04
N GLN A 465 -12.35 25.30 5.95
CA GLN A 465 -12.07 26.74 5.84
C GLN A 465 -11.09 27.22 6.93
N VAL A 466 -10.07 26.39 7.20
CA VAL A 466 -9.07 26.58 8.24
C VAL A 466 -7.69 26.31 7.64
N ASP A 467 -6.71 27.12 8.00
CA ASP A 467 -5.32 26.93 7.63
C ASP A 467 -4.66 25.95 8.60
N PHE A 468 -4.41 24.73 8.13
CA PHE A 468 -3.78 23.65 8.90
C PHE A 468 -2.26 23.70 8.93
N THR A 469 -1.65 24.77 8.42
CA THR A 469 -0.19 24.93 8.47
C THR A 469 0.41 24.69 9.86
N PRO A 470 -0.17 25.22 10.97
CA PRO A 470 0.36 24.95 12.31
C PRO A 470 0.41 23.47 12.68
N PHE A 471 -0.59 22.70 12.27
CA PHE A 471 -0.63 21.25 12.50
C PHE A 471 0.47 20.51 11.73
N TYR A 472 0.63 20.85 10.44
CA TYR A 472 1.63 20.23 9.57
C TYR A 472 3.06 20.56 10.03
N GLU A 473 3.33 21.83 10.32
CA GLU A 473 4.66 22.23 10.81
C GLU A 473 4.97 21.60 12.16
N HIS A 474 3.96 21.47 13.02
CA HIS A 474 4.13 20.84 14.32
C HIS A 474 4.52 19.37 14.20
N TRP A 475 4.02 18.67 13.21
CA TRP A 475 4.40 17.30 12.88
C TRP A 475 5.65 17.19 11.99
N GLY A 476 6.33 18.31 11.69
CA GLY A 476 7.50 18.34 10.82
C GLY A 476 7.18 17.97 9.37
N MET A 477 5.91 18.07 8.99
CA MET A 477 5.46 17.81 7.62
C MET A 477 5.66 19.08 6.79
N SER A 478 6.58 19.05 5.82
CA SER A 478 6.84 20.21 4.97
C SER A 478 5.70 20.42 3.99
N VAL A 479 5.23 21.66 3.90
CA VAL A 479 4.25 22.12 2.92
C VAL A 479 4.94 23.16 2.06
N SER A 480 4.78 23.07 0.73
CA SER A 480 5.41 24.03 -0.19
C SER A 480 4.93 25.46 0.06
N GLY A 481 5.74 26.42 -0.35
CA GLY A 481 5.40 27.84 -0.21
C GLY A 481 4.09 28.20 -0.94
N SER A 482 3.79 27.55 -2.07
CA SER A 482 2.53 27.75 -2.82
C SER A 482 1.30 27.28 -2.04
N GLU A 483 1.38 26.14 -1.38
CA GLU A 483 0.29 25.61 -0.57
C GLU A 483 0.07 26.43 0.71
N ARG A 484 1.13 26.88 1.34
CA ARG A 484 1.04 27.80 2.48
C ARG A 484 0.39 29.14 2.08
N GLU A 485 0.76 29.72 0.95
CA GLU A 485 0.13 30.93 0.42
C GLU A 485 -1.35 30.67 0.11
N TYR A 486 -1.65 29.49 -0.46
CA TYR A 486 -3.04 29.08 -0.68
C TYR A 486 -3.84 29.00 0.62
N ALA A 487 -3.34 28.29 1.60
CA ALA A 487 -4.01 28.09 2.90
C ALA A 487 -4.17 29.40 3.69
N SER A 488 -3.23 30.36 3.51
CA SER A 488 -3.27 31.64 4.23
C SER A 488 -4.52 32.49 3.99
N ARG A 489 -5.37 32.16 3.02
CA ARG A 489 -6.69 32.78 2.83
C ARG A 489 -7.69 32.45 3.94
N TYR A 490 -7.47 31.35 4.66
CA TYR A 490 -8.29 30.90 5.76
C TYR A 490 -7.73 31.37 7.12
N PRO A 491 -8.55 31.44 8.17
CA PRO A 491 -8.03 31.65 9.52
C PRO A 491 -7.16 30.46 9.92
N LEU A 492 -6.09 30.73 10.69
CA LEU A 492 -5.27 29.67 11.26
C LEU A 492 -6.08 28.75 12.18
N LEU A 493 -5.69 27.50 12.19
CA LEU A 493 -6.15 26.52 13.17
C LEU A 493 -5.88 27.05 14.58
N ASP A 494 -6.94 27.33 15.34
CA ASP A 494 -6.87 27.92 16.67
C ASP A 494 -6.85 26.89 17.80
N LYS A 495 -6.86 25.59 17.46
CA LYS A 495 -6.79 24.46 18.39
C LYS A 495 -5.48 23.71 18.24
N GLN A 496 -4.88 23.37 19.37
CA GLN A 496 -3.67 22.54 19.40
C GLN A 496 -4.01 21.05 19.19
N ILE A 497 -4.62 20.70 18.04
CA ILE A 497 -5.13 19.35 17.78
C ILE A 497 -4.02 18.28 17.73
N TRP A 498 -2.77 18.67 17.57
CA TRP A 498 -1.62 17.77 17.72
C TRP A 498 -1.43 17.23 19.15
N LYS A 499 -2.15 17.77 20.13
CA LYS A 499 -2.21 17.28 21.51
C LYS A 499 -3.34 16.28 21.75
N ILE A 500 -4.20 16.01 20.77
CA ILE A 500 -5.24 15.00 20.90
C ILE A 500 -4.56 13.66 21.20
N ASN A 501 -4.91 13.07 22.35
CA ASN A 501 -4.40 11.79 22.80
C ASN A 501 -5.50 10.72 22.71
N PRO A 502 -5.55 9.92 21.64
CA PRO A 502 -6.60 8.91 21.46
C PRO A 502 -6.57 7.76 22.48
N LEU A 503 -5.54 7.69 23.31
CA LEU A 503 -5.42 6.70 24.38
C LEU A 503 -5.91 7.20 25.73
N ALA A 504 -6.16 8.49 25.89
CA ALA A 504 -6.67 9.07 27.14
C ALA A 504 -8.16 8.77 27.31
N GLU A 505 -8.64 8.84 28.55
CA GLU A 505 -10.07 8.75 28.86
C GLU A 505 -10.85 9.92 28.24
N ASP A 506 -10.31 11.13 28.30
CA ASP A 506 -10.73 12.27 27.49
C ASP A 506 -9.62 12.61 26.50
N PRO A 507 -9.78 12.29 25.21
CA PRO A 507 -8.77 12.56 24.20
C PRO A 507 -8.43 14.05 24.02
N PHE A 508 -9.28 14.96 24.49
CA PHE A 508 -9.18 16.40 24.27
C PHE A 508 -8.74 17.20 25.50
N GLU A 509 -8.44 16.53 26.62
CA GLU A 509 -8.09 17.19 27.89
C GLU A 509 -6.96 18.22 27.75
N ASP A 510 -5.93 17.91 26.95
CA ASP A 510 -4.75 18.76 26.76
C ASP A 510 -4.86 19.69 25.54
N VAL A 511 -5.98 19.66 24.82
CA VAL A 511 -6.18 20.50 23.63
C VAL A 511 -6.52 21.94 24.04
N GLY A 512 -5.50 22.79 23.99
CA GLY A 512 -5.64 24.22 24.26
C GLY A 512 -5.91 25.09 23.03
N GLN A 513 -6.07 26.37 23.25
CA GLN A 513 -6.06 27.38 22.19
C GLN A 513 -4.64 27.58 21.68
N TYR A 514 -4.49 27.71 20.38
CA TYR A 514 -3.23 28.04 19.75
C TYR A 514 -3.08 29.56 19.63
N GLU A 515 -1.94 30.10 20.02
CA GLU A 515 -1.66 31.54 19.92
C GLU A 515 -1.30 31.88 18.45
N THR A 516 -2.33 32.21 17.68
CA THR A 516 -2.18 32.45 16.23
C THR A 516 -1.40 33.70 15.88
N SER A 517 -1.30 34.66 16.81
CA SER A 517 -0.60 35.94 16.60
C SER A 517 0.92 35.78 16.53
N SER A 518 1.47 34.69 17.09
CA SER A 518 2.90 34.40 17.09
C SER A 518 3.35 33.46 15.96
N PHE A 519 2.44 33.05 15.11
CA PHE A 519 2.77 32.11 14.02
C PHE A 519 3.55 32.80 12.90
N ARG A 520 4.73 32.25 12.56
CA ARG A 520 5.63 32.75 11.52
C ARG A 520 5.26 32.17 10.16
N TYR A 521 4.49 32.92 9.37
CA TYR A 521 4.20 32.54 7.99
C TYR A 521 5.44 32.66 7.11
N ARG A 522 5.99 31.57 6.64
CA ARG A 522 7.13 31.60 5.70
C ARG A 522 6.68 32.20 4.38
N ALA A 523 7.50 33.06 3.81
CA ALA A 523 7.26 33.60 2.48
C ALA A 523 7.30 32.50 1.43
N ASN A 524 6.41 32.59 0.45
CA ASN A 524 6.45 31.73 -0.73
C ASN A 524 7.68 32.09 -1.58
N ARG A 525 8.61 31.16 -1.72
CA ARG A 525 9.86 31.34 -2.46
C ARG A 525 9.80 30.89 -3.91
N SER A 526 8.64 30.41 -4.43
CA SER A 526 8.53 29.86 -5.80
C SER A 526 8.91 30.84 -6.91
N ALA A 527 8.78 32.14 -6.65
CA ALA A 527 9.17 33.20 -7.56
C ALA A 527 10.58 33.79 -7.26
N TRP A 528 11.23 33.28 -6.21
CA TRP A 528 12.54 33.79 -5.83
C TRP A 528 13.62 33.23 -6.74
N LYS A 529 14.66 34.00 -6.94
CA LYS A 529 15.82 33.58 -7.72
C LYS A 529 17.09 34.29 -7.19
N ILE A 530 18.21 33.66 -7.40
CA ILE A 530 19.51 34.29 -7.19
C ILE A 530 19.73 35.32 -8.31
N ALA A 531 19.85 36.57 -7.98
CA ALA A 531 20.03 37.66 -8.92
C ALA A 531 21.54 37.97 -9.19
N ALA A 532 22.39 37.82 -8.18
CA ALA A 532 23.82 38.00 -8.30
C ALA A 532 24.58 37.30 -7.17
N TRP A 533 25.81 36.93 -7.41
CA TRP A 533 26.79 36.45 -6.43
C TRP A 533 28.19 36.78 -6.86
N ASP A 534 29.17 36.78 -5.96
CA ASP A 534 30.58 36.99 -6.28
C ASP A 534 31.46 35.74 -6.11
N SER A 535 30.94 34.72 -5.43
CA SER A 535 31.68 33.48 -5.23
C SER A 535 30.71 32.29 -5.18
N GLU A 536 31.04 31.23 -5.90
CA GLU A 536 30.23 30.01 -5.97
C GLU A 536 31.16 28.81 -6.18
N GLY A 537 30.93 27.76 -5.44
CA GLY A 537 31.70 26.52 -5.53
C GLY A 537 31.32 25.68 -6.73
N ARG A 538 31.64 26.15 -7.93
CA ARG A 538 31.60 25.31 -9.13
C ARG A 538 32.85 24.45 -9.15
N GLU A 539 32.69 23.13 -9.17
CA GLU A 539 33.80 22.26 -9.53
C GLU A 539 34.04 22.32 -11.04
N ASN A 540 35.32 22.39 -11.41
CA ASN A 540 35.84 22.48 -12.77
C ASN A 540 34.97 21.77 -13.83
N GLU A 541 34.60 22.49 -14.87
CA GLU A 541 33.92 22.04 -16.07
C GLU A 541 34.63 20.89 -16.82
N ASP A 542 35.90 20.60 -16.49
CA ASP A 542 36.74 19.62 -17.16
C ASP A 542 36.64 18.17 -16.63
N LYS A 543 35.78 17.88 -15.65
CA LYS A 543 35.59 16.49 -15.16
C LYS A 543 34.28 15.87 -15.66
N GLU A 544 34.43 15.02 -16.61
CA GLU A 544 33.43 14.24 -17.39
C GLU A 544 32.43 13.38 -16.57
N TYR A 545 32.37 13.47 -15.23
CA TYR A 545 31.64 12.50 -14.37
C TYR A 545 30.92 13.08 -13.14
N LYS A 546 30.49 14.32 -13.17
CA LYS A 546 29.68 14.84 -12.03
C LYS A 546 28.27 15.20 -12.46
N SER A 547 27.31 14.72 -11.71
CA SER A 547 25.90 15.11 -11.86
C SER A 547 25.73 16.58 -11.43
N GLU A 548 24.75 17.27 -11.99
CA GLU A 548 24.40 18.65 -11.61
C GLU A 548 24.08 18.79 -10.12
N SER A 549 23.70 17.68 -9.44
CA SER A 549 23.43 17.60 -8.01
C SER A 549 24.65 17.83 -7.10
N ASP A 550 25.86 17.78 -7.66
CA ASP A 550 27.10 18.01 -6.89
C ASP A 550 27.55 19.49 -6.88
N TRP A 551 26.80 20.37 -7.52
CA TRP A 551 27.11 21.77 -7.60
C TRP A 551 26.63 22.51 -6.34
N LYS A 552 27.54 23.19 -5.69
CA LYS A 552 27.29 23.97 -4.47
C LYS A 552 26.99 25.42 -4.83
N THR A 553 25.95 25.60 -5.62
CA THR A 553 25.53 26.88 -6.19
C THR A 553 24.72 27.71 -5.20
N ALA A 554 24.58 29.00 -5.45
CA ALA A 554 23.75 29.89 -4.62
C ALA A 554 22.27 29.55 -4.69
N ASP A 555 21.81 28.87 -5.73
CA ASP A 555 20.39 28.39 -5.85
C ASP A 555 20.02 27.40 -4.74
N ASN A 556 21.00 26.67 -4.17
CA ASN A 556 20.78 25.78 -3.04
C ASN A 556 20.29 26.49 -1.77
N LEU A 557 20.43 27.82 -1.69
CA LEU A 557 19.84 28.61 -0.59
C LEU A 557 18.34 28.69 -0.64
N LEU A 558 17.72 28.33 -1.78
CA LEU A 558 16.30 28.52 -2.06
C LEU A 558 15.56 27.23 -2.43
N ASP A 559 16.24 26.09 -2.47
CA ASP A 559 15.68 24.82 -2.99
C ASP A 559 14.78 24.10 -1.98
N GLY A 560 14.86 24.45 -0.70
CA GLY A 560 14.04 23.84 0.35
C GLY A 560 14.67 22.57 0.94
N ASP A 561 15.88 22.20 0.51
CA ASP A 561 16.62 21.05 1.04
C ASP A 561 17.69 21.51 2.05
N PRO A 562 17.51 21.30 3.34
CA PRO A 562 18.49 21.68 4.36
C PRO A 562 19.82 20.90 4.27
N TYR A 563 19.91 19.89 3.44
CA TYR A 563 21.10 19.08 3.21
C TYR A 563 21.93 19.55 2.01
N SER A 564 21.31 20.26 1.08
CA SER A 564 22.01 21.00 0.06
C SER A 564 22.61 22.29 0.66
N TYR A 565 23.62 22.85 0.05
CA TYR A 565 24.18 24.11 0.52
C TYR A 565 24.92 24.89 -0.59
N TRP A 566 24.87 26.19 -0.47
CA TRP A 566 25.81 27.04 -1.18
C TRP A 566 27.18 26.98 -0.49
N SER A 567 28.23 26.93 -1.28
CA SER A 567 29.58 27.12 -0.81
C SER A 567 30.26 28.23 -1.62
N SER A 568 30.93 29.16 -0.97
CA SER A 568 31.88 29.98 -1.69
C SER A 568 32.99 29.12 -2.29
N TYR A 569 33.75 29.65 -3.24
CA TYR A 569 34.75 28.90 -4.00
C TYR A 569 35.60 27.97 -3.14
N LEU A 570 35.75 26.72 -3.59
CA LEU A 570 36.68 25.72 -3.07
C LEU A 570 37.92 25.71 -3.94
N SER A 571 39.09 26.05 -3.39
CA SER A 571 40.36 25.78 -4.05
C SER A 571 40.46 24.27 -4.34
N PRO A 572 40.74 23.85 -5.59
CA PRO A 572 40.82 22.41 -5.90
C PRO A 572 42.00 21.76 -5.17
N TRP A 573 41.74 20.61 -4.59
CA TRP A 573 42.65 19.85 -3.75
C TRP A 573 43.78 19.14 -4.51
N SER A 574 43.94 19.32 -5.78
CA SER A 574 45.06 18.70 -6.52
C SER A 574 45.41 19.48 -7.78
N GLY A 575 46.51 20.18 -7.73
CA GLY A 575 47.32 20.47 -8.92
C GLY A 575 46.87 21.66 -9.75
N GLY A 576 47.21 22.83 -9.29
CA GLY A 576 47.69 23.82 -10.25
C GLY A 576 46.74 24.91 -10.70
N TYR A 577 45.63 25.20 -10.03
CA TYR A 577 44.92 26.45 -10.27
C TYR A 577 45.16 27.40 -9.11
N GLN A 578 45.92 28.41 -9.39
CA GLN A 578 46.25 29.55 -8.52
C GLN A 578 45.26 30.68 -8.73
N ASP A 579 43.99 30.43 -8.66
CA ASP A 579 43.10 31.55 -8.39
C ASP A 579 42.80 31.51 -6.90
N SER A 580 43.46 32.43 -6.20
CA SER A 580 43.20 32.71 -4.79
C SER A 580 41.70 32.92 -4.63
N PRO A 581 41.05 32.29 -3.61
CA PRO A 581 39.69 32.64 -3.30
C PRO A 581 39.60 34.13 -3.17
N SER A 582 38.59 34.75 -3.75
CA SER A 582 38.34 36.18 -3.58
C SER A 582 38.36 36.49 -2.10
N GLU A 583 38.92 37.64 -1.74
CA GLU A 583 38.97 38.04 -0.34
C GLU A 583 37.57 38.35 0.16
N LEU A 584 37.30 38.06 1.44
CA LEU A 584 36.07 38.53 2.08
C LEU A 584 35.91 40.02 1.88
N PRO A 585 34.71 40.54 1.72
CA PRO A 585 33.41 39.86 1.88
C PRO A 585 32.94 39.13 0.63
N TYR A 586 32.16 38.03 0.84
CA TYR A 586 31.32 37.43 -0.21
C TYR A 586 29.90 37.95 -0.10
N TYR A 587 29.18 37.94 -1.20
CA TYR A 587 27.76 38.28 -1.19
C TYR A 587 26.91 37.38 -2.08
N VAL A 588 25.64 37.25 -1.71
CA VAL A 588 24.58 36.66 -2.54
C VAL A 588 23.41 37.63 -2.55
N VAL A 589 22.87 37.91 -3.75
CA VAL A 589 21.70 38.77 -3.95
C VAL A 589 20.51 37.92 -4.37
N ILE A 590 19.40 38.05 -3.66
CA ILE A 590 18.14 37.33 -3.89
C ILE A 590 17.11 38.34 -4.41
N ASP A 591 16.48 38.05 -5.56
CA ASP A 591 15.27 38.73 -6.05
C ASP A 591 14.05 37.93 -5.64
N MET A 592 13.21 38.48 -4.76
CA MET A 592 11.99 37.85 -4.28
C MET A 592 10.84 37.93 -5.30
N GLY A 593 11.08 38.42 -6.52
CA GLY A 593 10.12 38.54 -7.59
C GLY A 593 9.15 39.71 -7.46
N LYS A 594 8.76 40.05 -6.26
CA LYS A 594 7.90 41.19 -5.91
C LYS A 594 8.34 41.80 -4.57
N GLU A 595 7.87 43.01 -4.31
CA GLU A 595 7.99 43.64 -2.99
C GLU A 595 7.20 42.84 -1.97
N GLN A 596 7.80 42.50 -0.83
CA GLN A 596 7.22 41.74 0.27
C GLN A 596 7.48 42.39 1.61
N VAL A 597 6.49 42.27 2.52
CA VAL A 597 6.63 42.67 3.92
C VAL A 597 7.18 41.48 4.69
N MET A 598 8.23 41.67 5.45
CA MET A 598 8.92 40.65 6.23
C MET A 598 8.98 41.08 7.69
N ASP A 599 8.65 40.17 8.60
CA ASP A 599 8.82 40.39 10.04
C ASP A 599 10.10 39.75 10.57
N GLY A 600 10.78 38.95 9.73
CA GLY A 600 12.06 38.32 10.05
C GLY A 600 12.52 37.38 8.94
N PHE A 601 13.56 36.63 9.25
CA PHE A 601 14.13 35.64 8.35
C PHE A 601 14.41 34.33 9.08
N TYR A 602 14.50 33.25 8.33
CA TYR A 602 14.99 31.96 8.81
C TYR A 602 16.14 31.48 7.94
N TYR A 603 16.98 30.67 8.53
CA TYR A 603 18.14 30.14 7.85
C TYR A 603 18.54 28.77 8.43
N ALA A 604 19.28 27.98 7.65
CA ALA A 604 19.94 26.78 8.10
C ALA A 604 21.45 26.84 7.77
N ASN A 605 22.25 26.37 8.70
CA ASN A 605 23.69 26.29 8.48
C ASN A 605 24.00 25.10 7.56
N GLY A 606 25.03 25.26 6.73
CA GLY A 606 25.62 24.16 5.98
C GLY A 606 26.41 23.20 6.87
N ASP A 607 27.25 22.40 6.26
CA ASP A 607 28.09 21.39 6.88
C ASP A 607 29.13 22.00 7.86
N ALA A 608 30.17 21.26 8.13
CA ALA A 608 31.21 21.57 9.15
C ALA A 608 31.90 22.98 9.08
N ARG A 609 31.70 23.75 8.02
CA ARG A 609 32.21 25.09 7.85
C ARG A 609 31.15 26.16 7.92
N CYS A 610 30.38 26.12 8.98
CA CYS A 610 29.29 27.05 9.21
C CYS A 610 29.77 28.50 9.17
N ILE A 611 28.94 29.38 8.64
CA ILE A 611 29.17 30.81 8.66
C ILE A 611 29.29 31.33 10.11
N SER A 612 30.09 32.36 10.35
CA SER A 612 30.13 33.09 11.63
C SER A 612 29.03 34.14 11.73
N GLY A 613 28.36 34.41 10.63
CA GLY A 613 27.28 35.39 10.50
C GLY A 613 27.27 36.05 9.14
N PHE A 614 26.31 36.92 8.94
CA PHE A 614 26.20 37.75 7.75
C PHE A 614 25.50 39.07 8.06
N THR A 615 25.72 40.05 7.18
CA THR A 615 24.94 41.29 7.18
C THR A 615 23.82 41.14 6.14
N LEU A 616 22.55 41.22 6.59
CA LEU A 616 21.40 41.28 5.72
C LEU A 616 21.07 42.69 5.32
N GLN A 617 21.01 42.94 4.04
CA GLN A 617 20.74 44.24 3.45
C GLN A 617 19.57 44.15 2.46
N THR A 618 18.87 45.25 2.26
CA THR A 618 17.74 45.36 1.36
C THR A 618 17.86 46.55 0.43
N THR A 619 17.19 46.45 -0.73
CA THR A 619 16.98 47.57 -1.64
C THR A 619 15.75 47.34 -2.50
N ASP A 620 15.12 48.41 -2.99
CA ASP A 620 14.00 48.38 -3.93
C ASP A 620 14.43 48.72 -5.36
N ALA A 621 15.70 49.05 -5.57
CA ALA A 621 16.22 49.33 -6.89
C ALA A 621 16.01 48.12 -7.84
N SER A 622 15.74 48.35 -9.11
CA SER A 622 15.50 47.32 -10.12
C SER A 622 16.66 47.22 -11.10
N GLY A 623 16.80 46.07 -11.74
CA GLY A 623 17.78 45.89 -12.83
C GLY A 623 19.13 45.33 -12.39
N PHE A 624 19.13 44.43 -11.42
CA PHE A 624 20.35 43.78 -10.96
C PHE A 624 20.90 42.78 -12.00
N GLY A 625 22.20 42.90 -12.23
CA GLY A 625 23.08 41.91 -12.81
C GLY A 625 24.32 41.77 -11.94
N LEU A 626 25.12 40.75 -12.15
CA LEU A 626 26.41 40.54 -11.43
C LEU A 626 27.30 41.76 -11.41
N GLU A 627 27.28 42.56 -12.47
CA GLU A 627 28.13 43.74 -12.66
C GLU A 627 27.60 45.01 -11.95
N GLN A 628 26.32 45.04 -11.57
CA GLN A 628 25.64 46.25 -11.10
C GLN A 628 25.32 46.24 -9.59
N HIS A 629 25.45 45.11 -8.90
CA HIS A 629 25.01 44.98 -7.50
C HIS A 629 25.81 45.91 -6.54
N GLY A 630 27.04 46.26 -6.83
CA GLY A 630 27.87 47.16 -6.03
C GLY A 630 27.50 48.62 -6.15
N GLU A 631 26.79 49.02 -7.21
CA GLU A 631 26.40 50.39 -7.50
C GLU A 631 25.08 50.82 -6.84
N GLN A 632 24.35 49.86 -6.23
CA GLN A 632 23.08 50.13 -5.60
C GLN A 632 23.24 50.60 -4.16
N GLU A 633 22.33 51.46 -3.70
CA GLU A 633 22.22 51.81 -2.29
C GLU A 633 21.56 50.64 -1.52
N TRP A 634 22.31 50.04 -0.62
CA TRP A 634 21.88 48.98 0.25
C TRP A 634 21.66 49.48 1.66
N SER A 635 20.54 49.14 2.24
CA SER A 635 20.21 49.45 3.64
C SER A 635 20.42 48.20 4.49
N THR A 636 21.26 48.28 5.53
CA THR A 636 21.43 47.19 6.48
C THR A 636 20.17 47.03 7.35
N VAL A 637 19.61 45.85 7.37
CA VAL A 637 18.41 45.47 8.12
C VAL A 637 18.78 44.71 9.38
N TYR A 638 19.73 43.77 9.25
CA TYR A 638 20.14 42.92 10.35
C TYR A 638 21.61 42.50 10.21
N VAL A 639 22.26 42.29 11.35
CA VAL A 639 23.60 41.69 11.42
C VAL A 639 23.51 40.44 12.28
N LEU A 640 23.68 39.30 11.65
CA LEU A 640 23.71 38.00 12.34
C LEU A 640 25.15 37.72 12.81
N GLU A 641 25.30 37.30 14.06
CA GLU A 641 26.53 36.77 14.61
C GLU A 641 26.27 35.42 15.27
N GLN A 642 27.07 34.41 14.94
CA GLN A 642 27.00 33.06 15.50
C GLN A 642 28.26 32.72 16.29
N THR A 643 28.13 31.83 17.23
CA THR A 643 29.24 31.25 17.99
C THR A 643 29.22 29.71 17.82
N VAL A 644 30.35 29.06 18.07
CA VAL A 644 30.50 27.60 17.97
C VAL A 644 29.45 26.85 18.79
N ASP A 645 29.10 27.37 19.95
CA ASP A 645 28.09 26.75 20.84
C ASP A 645 26.65 26.86 20.29
N GLY A 646 26.40 27.72 19.30
CA GLY A 646 25.11 27.91 18.63
C GLY A 646 24.96 27.17 17.32
N LEU A 647 25.90 26.31 16.94
CA LEU A 647 25.89 25.56 15.68
C LEU A 647 24.94 24.38 15.77
N LEU A 648 23.65 24.69 15.73
CA LEU A 648 22.66 23.66 15.49
C LEU A 648 22.44 23.55 13.99
N LYS A 649 22.46 22.34 13.44
CA LYS A 649 22.05 22.04 12.05
C LYS A 649 20.56 22.36 11.77
N ASN A 650 19.85 22.83 12.78
CA ASN A 650 18.44 23.14 12.71
C ASN A 650 18.24 24.53 12.16
N GLU A 651 17.12 24.71 11.52
CA GLU A 651 16.63 25.98 11.05
C GLU A 651 16.46 26.97 12.22
N GLN A 652 16.94 28.19 12.05
CA GLN A 652 16.89 29.27 13.03
C GLN A 652 15.94 30.36 12.53
N PHE A 653 15.14 30.93 13.41
CA PHE A 653 14.26 32.06 13.10
C PHE A 653 14.70 33.30 13.85
N ILE A 654 14.85 34.41 13.13
CA ILE A 654 15.25 35.69 13.65
C ILE A 654 14.18 36.75 13.34
N ASP A 655 13.61 37.35 14.38
CA ASP A 655 12.62 38.42 14.23
C ASP A 655 13.33 39.76 14.00
N PHE A 656 12.78 40.56 13.10
CA PHE A 656 13.21 41.93 12.94
C PHE A 656 12.66 42.84 14.05
N PRO A 657 13.38 43.87 14.48
CA PRO A 657 12.83 44.84 15.45
C PRO A 657 11.58 45.57 14.94
N GLN A 658 11.45 45.71 13.64
CA GLN A 658 10.35 46.33 12.91
C GLN A 658 10.16 45.63 11.57
N PRO A 659 8.94 45.53 11.04
CA PRO A 659 8.75 45.00 9.71
C PRO A 659 9.54 45.70 8.64
N VAL A 660 10.06 44.95 7.71
CA VAL A 660 10.85 45.44 6.57
C VAL A 660 10.11 45.13 5.29
N THR A 661 10.05 46.07 4.37
CA THR A 661 9.46 45.91 3.05
C THR A 661 10.55 46.07 2.02
N ALA A 662 10.75 45.08 1.17
CA ALA A 662 11.72 45.12 0.09
C ALA A 662 11.44 44.07 -0.98
N ARG A 663 12.06 44.19 -2.15
CA ARG A 663 12.08 43.16 -3.19
C ARG A 663 13.40 42.42 -3.24
N TYR A 664 14.49 43.08 -2.99
CA TYR A 664 15.83 42.49 -3.10
C TYR A 664 16.51 42.39 -1.74
N LEU A 665 17.12 41.24 -1.50
CA LEU A 665 17.91 40.93 -0.32
C LEU A 665 19.35 40.70 -0.73
N ARG A 666 20.30 41.16 0.10
CA ARG A 666 21.72 40.85 -0.05
C ARG A 666 22.26 40.31 1.26
N LEU A 667 22.81 39.10 1.18
CA LEU A 667 23.57 38.48 2.25
C LEU A 667 25.05 38.81 2.03
N VAL A 668 25.67 39.43 3.01
CA VAL A 668 27.10 39.79 2.94
C VAL A 668 27.86 39.06 4.04
N PHE A 669 28.79 38.20 3.65
CA PHE A 669 29.62 37.38 4.53
C PHE A 669 31.01 38.05 4.61
N ASP A 670 31.29 38.73 5.70
CA ASP A 670 32.50 39.56 5.88
C ASP A 670 33.49 39.01 6.93
N LYS A 671 33.15 37.88 7.55
CA LYS A 671 33.94 37.26 8.61
C LYS A 671 34.36 35.85 8.23
N PRO A 672 35.49 35.33 8.77
CA PRO A 672 35.88 33.94 8.63
C PRO A 672 34.81 33.00 9.17
N ASN A 673 34.74 31.77 8.63
CA ASN A 673 33.81 30.74 9.08
C ASN A 673 34.18 30.22 10.49
N LEU A 674 33.33 29.40 11.07
CA LEU A 674 33.49 28.80 12.40
C LEU A 674 34.16 27.42 12.36
N PHE A 675 34.92 27.12 11.33
CA PHE A 675 35.59 25.83 11.22
C PHE A 675 36.68 25.68 12.28
N ILE A 676 36.65 24.57 13.03
CA ILE A 676 37.68 24.19 13.98
C ILE A 676 38.48 23.05 13.34
N PRO A 677 39.77 23.25 13.00
CA PRO A 677 40.60 22.17 12.44
C PRO A 677 40.80 21.07 13.48
N ASN A 678 40.85 19.81 13.02
CA ASN A 678 41.26 18.70 13.85
C ASN A 678 42.77 18.81 14.16
N GLU A 679 43.22 18.22 15.28
CA GLU A 679 44.64 18.17 15.67
C GLU A 679 45.50 17.55 14.54
N GLY A 680 46.41 18.32 13.95
CA GLY A 680 47.23 17.88 12.81
C GLY A 680 46.84 18.46 11.43
N ASP A 681 45.70 19.12 11.32
CA ASP A 681 45.23 19.76 10.07
C ASP A 681 45.60 21.25 10.00
N GLU A 682 46.24 21.79 11.02
CA GLU A 682 46.52 23.23 11.19
C GLU A 682 47.39 23.82 10.06
N GLU A 683 48.41 23.08 9.61
CA GLU A 683 49.30 23.53 8.54
C GLU A 683 48.61 23.59 7.17
N ASN A 684 47.67 22.66 6.92
CA ASN A 684 46.84 22.66 5.71
C ASN A 684 45.73 23.72 5.74
N PHE A 685 45.29 24.11 6.94
CA PHE A 685 44.26 25.12 7.13
C PHE A 685 44.72 26.51 6.76
N GLU A 686 45.90 26.93 7.24
CA GLU A 686 46.48 28.24 6.94
C GLU A 686 46.85 28.38 5.47
N ASN A 687 47.40 27.33 4.85
CA ASN A 687 47.86 27.35 3.46
C ASN A 687 46.73 27.41 2.42
N PHE A 688 45.51 26.95 2.75
CA PHE A 688 44.36 26.90 1.82
C PHE A 688 43.26 27.90 2.16
N HIS A 689 43.44 28.78 3.14
CA HIS A 689 42.45 29.78 3.57
C HIS A 689 41.05 29.21 3.79
N LYS A 690 40.97 28.00 4.35
CA LYS A 690 39.69 27.29 4.62
C LYS A 690 38.77 28.06 5.55
N ASP A 691 39.32 28.94 6.36
CA ASP A 691 38.61 29.88 7.23
C ASP A 691 37.77 30.91 6.45
N ARG A 692 38.10 31.17 5.19
CA ARG A 692 37.37 32.11 4.32
C ARG A 692 36.25 31.45 3.55
N GLN A 693 36.23 30.13 3.43
CA GLN A 693 35.17 29.43 2.76
C GLN A 693 33.88 29.55 3.58
N GLN A 694 32.78 29.95 2.95
CA GLN A 694 31.47 30.05 3.55
C GLN A 694 30.60 28.90 3.06
N MET A 695 29.82 28.27 3.95
CA MET A 695 28.85 27.24 3.63
C MET A 695 27.52 27.57 4.31
N PHE A 696 26.46 27.60 3.53
CA PHE A 696 25.16 28.05 4.00
C PHE A 696 24.06 27.29 3.26
N SER A 697 23.10 26.65 3.98
CA SER A 697 22.16 25.74 3.35
C SER A 697 20.87 26.42 2.88
N GLU A 698 20.17 27.06 3.78
CA GLU A 698 18.83 27.56 3.50
C GLU A 698 18.67 29.00 3.99
N PHE A 699 17.93 29.78 3.21
CA PHE A 699 17.51 31.11 3.58
C PHE A 699 16.10 31.45 3.11
N GLY A 700 15.29 32.06 3.97
CA GLY A 700 13.99 32.59 3.64
C GLY A 700 13.53 33.65 4.62
N THR A 701 12.39 34.26 4.34
CA THR A 701 11.75 35.24 5.21
C THR A 701 10.40 34.75 5.71
N PHE A 702 9.90 35.38 6.77
CA PHE A 702 8.57 35.13 7.31
C PHE A 702 7.86 36.44 7.67
N PHE A 703 6.56 36.34 7.84
CA PHE A 703 5.71 37.44 8.29
C PHE A 703 4.67 36.95 9.29
N TYR A 704 4.14 37.87 10.10
CA TYR A 704 2.99 37.62 10.97
C TYR A 704 1.70 38.11 10.28
N LYS A 705 0.63 37.34 10.38
CA LYS A 705 -0.70 37.84 9.98
C LYS A 705 -1.13 39.00 10.92
N ARG A 706 -1.46 40.13 10.35
CA ARG A 706 -1.88 41.33 11.05
C ARG A 706 -3.37 41.55 10.91
#